data_a54f65f88d51a383b99c10ecd9c01fa6
#
_entry.id   a54f65f88d51a383b99c10ecd9c01fa6
#
_cell.length_a   1.000
_cell.length_b   1.000
_cell.length_c   1.000
_cell.angle_alpha   90.00
_cell.angle_beta   90.00
_cell.angle_gamma   90.00
#
_symmetry.space_group_name_H-M   'P 1'
#
loop_
_entity.id
_entity.type
_entity.pdbx_description
1 polymer ?
#
loop_
_entity_poly.entity_id
_entity_poly.type
_entity_poly.pdbx_seq_one_letter_code
_entity_poly.pdbx_strand_id
1 'polypeptide(L)'
;MPRGRKPKTATIPEETAPEPVIADTRDPTEKKAKVTKASPAKTEDKKQISQYKHEDKKRCNNPPIGLVRAETDPDGEKKTYQYDPHLDPQLQWAGKAEHTTFDVPTVSLHVHERIDPYTLINAVKKRNGAGERQVALFEYAGENPPIREAIEFYKHKHNWSNRLIAGDSLLVMNSLLTKEALSGKVQMIYFDPPYGIKYGSNFQPFVNKKEVKDGKDEDLTQEPEMVKAFRDTWELGIHSYLSYLRDRLLLARELLTDSGSVFVQISDENVHHVREIMDEVFGKKNFVSEIIFTKTTGLGEKLIDNVNDFILWYAKQKETIKFHPLFLEKNPGELGASRYTTIEAETGRRYTTTDLRSQSGSESIAFDYDYLGKRFSPRPMYWKTNVKGMNHLAQAGRLIIEGKTLRFKRYLDDFPVTPVPNVWTDIGGIQSRSDPKIYVVQTTNKAIARCLLMTTDPGDLVFDPTCGSGTTGFVAEQWGRRWITCDTSRVAIALAKQRLMTALFDYYELQHPEEGIGSGLLYDTVPHITLKSIVNNDTVSSETLYDKPKIDNSRVRVTGPFTVEAVPSPTVKPLTEVDVKIPADDSVARSGETLRQSDWRDELLRTGIRGKGGQMIEFSRVEPLSGARWLHAEAATKDTNSQNVVISFGPEHAPLEPRQVEMAIKEAEKRIPKPNIVLFVAFQFDPEAAKNIDETNWKDVTLLKVQMNADLLTEDLKKKRVTNESFWLIGQPDVQLDKIKDGDDKGKYQVQVLGFDYYDTKNGSVISGGAHNIAVWMLDTDYDGRSLYPRQVFFPLADAKSGWARLAKNLKAELDEDLVEAYHGTTSLPFKPGAYNTIAVKIVDDRGIESIKIIEVD
;
A
#
# COMPACT_ATOMS: atom_id res chain seq x y z
N MET A 1 -57.61 -4.12 -27.74
CA MET A 1 -58.13 -2.94 -28.48
C MET A 1 -58.55 -1.87 -27.47
N PRO A 2 -58.34 -0.54 -27.68
CA PRO A 2 -57.89 0.12 -28.91
C PRO A 2 -56.74 1.17 -28.73
N ARG A 3 -56.02 1.41 -29.82
CA ARG A 3 -55.56 2.67 -30.42
C ARG A 3 -54.67 3.61 -29.56
N GLY A 4 -53.42 3.91 -29.84
CA GLY A 4 -52.86 4.34 -31.13
C GLY A 4 -52.70 5.87 -31.18
N ARG A 5 -51.43 6.42 -30.96
CA ARG A 5 -51.05 7.74 -31.44
C ARG A 5 -49.57 7.73 -31.84
N LYS A 6 -49.33 8.10 -33.09
CA LYS A 6 -48.00 8.28 -33.70
C LYS A 6 -47.36 9.61 -33.23
N PRO A 7 -46.07 9.70 -33.14
CA PRO A 7 -45.35 10.98 -32.93
C PRO A 7 -45.13 11.70 -34.25
N LYS A 8 -45.14 13.02 -34.16
CA LYS A 8 -44.86 13.96 -35.25
C LYS A 8 -43.38 14.04 -35.55
N THR A 9 -43.02 13.97 -36.81
CA THR A 9 -41.75 14.33 -37.44
C THR A 9 -41.47 15.80 -37.28
N ALA A 10 -40.27 16.14 -36.80
CA ALA A 10 -39.68 17.46 -36.92
C ALA A 10 -38.43 17.37 -37.83
N THR A 11 -38.45 18.17 -38.89
CA THR A 11 -37.44 18.37 -39.92
C THR A 11 -36.20 19.05 -39.35
N ILE A 12 -35.02 18.50 -39.68
CA ILE A 12 -33.71 19.09 -39.43
C ILE A 12 -33.26 19.77 -40.74
N PRO A 13 -32.71 21.01 -40.73
CA PRO A 13 -32.06 21.58 -41.90
C PRO A 13 -30.64 21.01 -42.06
N GLU A 14 -30.29 20.66 -43.27
CA GLU A 14 -28.94 20.32 -43.74
C GLU A 14 -28.04 21.56 -43.66
N GLU A 15 -26.89 21.39 -43.04
CA GLU A 15 -25.77 22.30 -43.18
C GLU A 15 -24.61 21.58 -43.85
N THR A 16 -24.19 22.15 -44.96
CA THR A 16 -23.20 21.64 -45.91
C THR A 16 -21.77 21.75 -45.38
N ALA A 17 -21.01 20.68 -45.57
CA ALA A 17 -19.58 20.61 -45.31
C ALA A 17 -18.77 21.39 -46.37
N PRO A 18 -17.68 22.04 -46.02
CA PRO A 18 -16.77 22.62 -47.02
C PRO A 18 -15.70 21.60 -47.43
N GLU A 19 -15.44 21.58 -48.75
CA GLU A 19 -14.39 20.78 -49.42
C GLU A 19 -12.96 21.22 -49.04
N PRO A 20 -11.95 20.38 -49.21
CA PRO A 20 -10.57 20.71 -48.89
C PRO A 20 -9.90 21.54 -50.01
N VAL A 21 -9.29 22.63 -49.61
CA VAL A 21 -8.48 23.50 -50.51
C VAL A 21 -7.07 22.90 -50.60
N ILE A 22 -6.69 22.55 -51.82
CA ILE A 22 -5.32 22.19 -52.22
C ILE A 22 -4.53 23.50 -52.31
N ALA A 23 -3.45 23.62 -51.52
CA ALA A 23 -2.53 24.75 -51.63
C ALA A 23 -1.36 24.41 -52.54
N ASP A 24 -1.19 25.25 -53.53
CA ASP A 24 -0.16 25.23 -54.54
C ASP A 24 1.19 25.73 -54.00
N THR A 25 2.23 25.11 -54.45
CA THR A 25 3.63 25.38 -54.15
C THR A 25 4.10 26.66 -54.90
N ARG A 26 4.73 27.59 -54.22
CA ARG A 26 5.78 28.47 -54.76
C ARG A 26 6.69 29.00 -53.68
N ASP A 27 7.94 28.66 -53.75
CA ASP A 27 9.13 29.25 -53.15
C ASP A 27 9.62 30.42 -54.08
N PRO A 28 10.62 31.23 -53.77
CA PRO A 28 11.20 31.74 -52.51
C PRO A 28 11.38 33.27 -52.47
N THR A 29 11.67 33.89 -51.37
CA THR A 29 12.67 34.98 -51.28
C THR A 29 13.16 35.17 -49.85
N GLU A 30 14.47 35.11 -49.71
CA GLU A 30 15.23 35.45 -48.52
C GLU A 30 14.95 36.84 -47.98
N LYS A 31 14.60 36.96 -46.70
CA LYS A 31 14.93 38.15 -45.91
C LYS A 31 15.58 37.72 -44.60
N LYS A 32 16.87 38.04 -44.51
CA LYS A 32 17.66 37.98 -43.29
C LYS A 32 16.95 38.70 -42.14
N ALA A 33 16.40 37.94 -41.20
CA ALA A 33 16.00 38.48 -39.90
C ALA A 33 17.19 38.39 -38.95
N LYS A 34 17.53 39.50 -38.30
CA LYS A 34 18.57 39.62 -37.27
C LYS A 34 18.31 38.62 -36.12
N VAL A 35 19.29 37.78 -35.89
CA VAL A 35 19.37 36.97 -34.69
C VAL A 35 19.54 37.87 -33.48
N THR A 36 18.50 38.16 -32.77
CA THR A 36 18.58 38.61 -31.38
C THR A 36 18.96 37.40 -30.55
N LYS A 37 20.14 37.46 -29.93
CA LYS A 37 20.62 36.48 -28.94
C LYS A 37 19.56 36.45 -27.83
N ALA A 38 18.84 35.35 -27.76
CA ALA A 38 18.07 35.01 -26.56
C ALA A 38 19.07 34.85 -25.44
N SER A 39 18.88 35.54 -24.35
CA SER A 39 19.60 35.31 -23.09
C SER A 39 19.31 33.86 -22.65
N PRO A 40 20.30 33.18 -22.11
CA PRO A 40 20.06 31.82 -21.61
C PRO A 40 18.96 31.85 -20.55
N ALA A 41 17.98 31.00 -20.71
CA ALA A 41 16.96 30.76 -19.69
C ALA A 41 17.69 30.45 -18.38
N LYS A 42 17.33 31.18 -17.32
CA LYS A 42 17.82 30.90 -15.97
C LYS A 42 17.35 29.49 -15.63
N THR A 43 18.31 28.59 -15.54
CA THR A 43 18.11 27.33 -14.83
C THR A 43 17.72 27.69 -13.40
N GLU A 44 16.50 27.39 -13.03
CA GLU A 44 16.11 27.41 -11.63
C GLU A 44 16.92 26.35 -10.90
N ASP A 45 17.88 26.79 -10.08
CA ASP A 45 18.60 25.93 -9.20
C ASP A 45 17.61 25.25 -8.24
N LYS A 46 17.37 23.98 -8.48
CA LYS A 46 16.59 23.16 -7.54
C LYS A 46 17.31 23.21 -6.20
N LYS A 47 16.67 23.85 -5.21
CA LYS A 47 17.17 23.92 -3.83
C LYS A 47 17.45 22.52 -3.34
N GLN A 48 18.70 22.20 -3.07
CA GLN A 48 19.07 20.93 -2.44
C GLN A 48 18.54 20.90 -1.02
N ILE A 49 17.69 19.92 -0.74
CA ILE A 49 17.19 19.66 0.60
C ILE A 49 18.26 18.85 1.33
N SER A 50 18.83 19.38 2.40
CA SER A 50 19.85 18.68 3.17
C SER A 50 19.24 17.88 4.31
N GLN A 51 19.80 16.71 4.58
CA GLN A 51 19.42 15.93 5.75
C GLN A 51 19.81 16.66 7.04
N TYR A 52 18.91 16.65 8.01
CA TYR A 52 19.19 17.20 9.33
C TYR A 52 20.13 16.25 10.09
N LYS A 53 21.29 16.76 10.50
CA LYS A 53 22.20 16.05 11.40
C LYS A 53 21.81 16.38 12.85
N HIS A 54 21.25 15.40 13.54
CA HIS A 54 21.08 15.48 14.99
C HIS A 54 22.44 15.26 15.66
N GLU A 55 23.12 16.31 16.01
CA GLU A 55 24.45 16.20 16.61
C GLU A 55 24.43 15.58 18.01
N ASP A 56 23.31 15.65 18.74
CA ASP A 56 23.22 15.28 20.15
C ASP A 56 22.25 14.13 20.47
N LYS A 57 21.50 13.58 19.51
CA LYS A 57 20.56 12.48 19.79
C LYS A 57 21.07 11.15 19.23
N LYS A 58 21.74 10.38 20.07
CA LYS A 58 22.02 8.96 19.79
C LYS A 58 20.71 8.15 19.94
N ARG A 59 20.07 7.81 18.83
CA ARG A 59 18.96 6.83 18.85
C ARG A 59 19.57 5.42 18.99
N CYS A 60 19.56 4.89 20.22
CA CYS A 60 20.10 3.55 20.48
C CYS A 60 19.18 2.38 20.10
N ASN A 61 17.96 2.65 19.61
CA ASN A 61 16.94 1.63 19.30
C ASN A 61 16.69 1.39 17.83
N ASN A 62 17.54 1.92 16.99
CA ASN A 62 17.50 1.49 15.61
C ASN A 62 17.96 0.03 15.55
N PRO A 63 17.24 -0.88 14.86
CA PRO A 63 17.72 -2.24 14.69
C PRO A 63 19.17 -2.21 14.20
N PRO A 64 20.03 -3.13 14.67
CA PRO A 64 21.46 -3.13 14.30
C PRO A 64 21.72 -3.38 12.82
N ILE A 65 20.68 -3.68 12.05
CA ILE A 65 20.73 -3.97 10.62
C ILE A 65 20.01 -2.84 9.89
N GLY A 66 20.70 -2.14 8.99
CA GLY A 66 20.11 -1.18 8.07
C GLY A 66 20.10 0.28 8.53
N LEU A 67 20.61 0.62 9.69
CA LEU A 67 20.68 2.00 10.12
C LEU A 67 22.09 2.57 9.99
N VAL A 68 22.19 3.55 9.12
CA VAL A 68 23.39 4.33 8.96
C VAL A 68 23.44 5.33 10.11
N ARG A 69 24.51 5.26 10.90
CA ARG A 69 24.80 6.25 11.93
C ARG A 69 25.32 7.53 11.26
N ALA A 70 25.14 8.70 11.90
CA ALA A 70 25.65 9.96 11.39
C ALA A 70 27.17 9.92 11.08
N GLU A 71 27.90 9.03 11.76
CA GLU A 71 29.35 8.80 11.61
C GLU A 71 29.70 7.87 10.43
N THR A 72 28.73 7.11 9.90
CA THR A 72 28.91 6.13 8.82
C THR A 72 28.07 6.44 7.59
N ASP A 73 27.27 7.52 7.64
CA ASP A 73 26.53 7.99 6.48
C ASP A 73 27.49 8.76 5.57
N PRO A 74 27.87 8.23 4.40
CA PRO A 74 28.53 9.07 3.42
C PRO A 74 27.62 10.26 3.16
N ASP A 75 28.10 11.45 3.36
CA ASP A 75 27.39 12.74 3.33
C ASP A 75 26.36 12.79 2.23
N GLY A 76 25.11 12.42 2.56
CA GLY A 76 23.91 12.51 1.74
C GLY A 76 24.12 12.44 0.22
N GLU A 77 25.03 11.59 -0.25
CA GLU A 77 25.30 11.43 -1.67
C GLU A 77 24.04 10.98 -2.38
N LYS A 78 23.62 11.78 -3.32
CA LYS A 78 22.55 11.37 -4.25
C LYS A 78 23.07 10.25 -5.12
N LYS A 79 22.37 9.14 -5.15
CA LYS A 79 22.64 8.06 -6.11
C LYS A 79 21.98 8.42 -7.43
N THR A 80 22.82 8.55 -8.47
CA THR A 80 22.35 8.81 -9.84
C THR A 80 22.06 7.48 -10.53
N TYR A 81 20.85 7.33 -11.04
CA TYR A 81 20.45 6.18 -11.84
C TYR A 81 20.46 6.56 -13.32
N GLN A 82 21.26 5.80 -14.10
CA GLN A 82 21.38 5.99 -15.54
C GLN A 82 20.55 4.95 -16.28
N TYR A 83 19.94 5.36 -17.37
CA TYR A 83 19.23 4.49 -18.30
C TYR A 83 19.73 4.77 -19.72
N ASP A 84 19.77 3.73 -20.54
CA ASP A 84 20.23 3.84 -21.92
C ASP A 84 19.07 4.28 -22.82
N PRO A 85 19.14 5.49 -23.41
CA PRO A 85 18.11 5.98 -24.31
C PRO A 85 18.13 5.33 -25.69
N HIS A 86 19.11 4.44 -25.98
CA HIS A 86 19.31 3.82 -27.29
C HIS A 86 18.84 2.36 -27.37
N LEU A 87 18.18 1.87 -26.33
CA LEU A 87 17.50 0.57 -26.39
C LEU A 87 16.31 0.65 -27.36
N ASP A 88 15.90 -0.44 -27.94
CA ASP A 88 14.76 -0.73 -28.87
C ASP A 88 13.70 0.40 -29.04
N PRO A 89 12.68 0.30 -29.87
CA PRO A 89 11.67 1.36 -30.02
C PRO A 89 11.23 1.93 -28.68
N GLN A 90 11.42 3.22 -28.48
CA GLN A 90 11.22 3.89 -27.22
C GLN A 90 10.06 4.87 -27.27
N LEU A 91 9.25 4.87 -26.20
CA LEU A 91 8.27 5.92 -26.00
C LEU A 91 8.99 7.24 -25.68
N GLN A 92 8.70 8.30 -26.44
CA GLN A 92 9.24 9.63 -26.21
C GLN A 92 8.18 10.54 -25.59
N TRP A 93 8.56 11.31 -24.57
CA TRP A 93 7.70 12.31 -23.94
C TRP A 93 8.51 13.54 -23.55
N ALA A 94 7.80 14.65 -23.26
CA ALA A 94 8.45 15.91 -22.87
C ALA A 94 9.30 15.72 -21.62
N GLY A 95 10.54 16.18 -21.66
CA GLY A 95 11.53 16.04 -20.59
C GLY A 95 12.32 14.73 -20.58
N LYS A 96 11.92 13.69 -21.33
CA LYS A 96 12.66 12.40 -21.33
C LYS A 96 14.09 12.56 -21.87
N ALA A 97 14.26 13.26 -22.98
CA ALA A 97 15.58 13.48 -23.58
C ALA A 97 16.49 14.40 -22.75
N GLU A 98 15.89 15.27 -21.96
CA GLU A 98 16.57 16.22 -21.09
C GLU A 98 17.00 15.58 -19.75
N HIS A 99 16.29 14.51 -19.33
CA HIS A 99 16.51 13.78 -18.10
C HIS A 99 16.90 12.32 -18.34
N THR A 100 18.11 12.12 -18.89
CA THR A 100 18.71 10.77 -19.05
C THR A 100 19.21 10.20 -17.73
N THR A 101 19.36 11.02 -16.70
CA THR A 101 19.74 10.65 -15.33
C THR A 101 18.80 11.33 -14.34
N PHE A 102 18.59 10.72 -13.19
CA PHE A 102 17.87 11.33 -12.08
C PHE A 102 18.55 11.01 -10.75
N ASP A 103 18.55 12.01 -9.87
CA ASP A 103 19.14 11.89 -8.54
C ASP A 103 18.05 11.55 -7.52
N VAL A 104 18.28 10.51 -6.73
CA VAL A 104 17.40 10.15 -5.61
C VAL A 104 18.14 10.42 -4.30
N PRO A 105 17.60 11.30 -3.43
CA PRO A 105 18.16 11.48 -2.10
C PRO A 105 18.15 10.17 -1.33
N THR A 106 19.23 9.89 -0.61
CA THR A 106 19.32 8.74 0.26
C THR A 106 18.87 9.14 1.66
N VAL A 107 17.88 8.43 2.21
CA VAL A 107 17.29 8.69 3.52
C VAL A 107 17.41 7.46 4.41
N SER A 108 17.41 7.64 5.73
CA SER A 108 17.29 6.51 6.68
C SER A 108 15.84 6.35 7.11
N LEU A 109 15.35 5.13 7.09
CA LEU A 109 13.99 4.84 7.56
C LEU A 109 13.95 4.83 9.08
N HIS A 110 12.93 5.45 9.68
CA HIS A 110 12.76 5.54 11.13
C HIS A 110 11.64 4.63 11.59
N VAL A 111 11.93 3.78 12.59
CA VAL A 111 10.92 2.91 13.21
C VAL A 111 10.13 3.75 14.23
N HIS A 112 8.85 3.96 13.97
CA HIS A 112 7.92 4.64 14.87
C HIS A 112 7.20 3.67 15.79
N GLU A 113 6.79 2.50 15.26
CA GLU A 113 6.04 1.50 16.00
C GLU A 113 6.59 0.10 15.74
N ARG A 114 6.54 -0.73 16.78
CA ARG A 114 6.81 -2.17 16.71
C ARG A 114 5.54 -2.88 17.13
N ILE A 115 4.89 -3.53 16.20
CA ILE A 115 3.58 -4.15 16.43
C ILE A 115 3.76 -5.67 16.48
N ASP A 116 3.29 -6.26 17.57
CA ASP A 116 3.22 -7.71 17.76
C ASP A 116 1.76 -8.13 17.98
N PRO A 117 1.04 -8.53 16.92
CA PRO A 117 -0.34 -8.94 16.99
C PRO A 117 -0.58 -10.13 17.92
N TYR A 118 0.39 -11.03 18.01
CA TYR A 118 0.31 -12.19 18.90
C TYR A 118 0.23 -11.78 20.38
N THR A 119 1.06 -10.84 20.82
CA THR A 119 1.03 -10.30 22.19
C THR A 119 -0.29 -9.57 22.47
N LEU A 120 -0.79 -8.79 21.50
CA LEU A 120 -2.07 -8.08 21.63
C LEU A 120 -3.25 -9.04 21.82
N ILE A 121 -3.30 -10.12 21.04
CA ILE A 121 -4.38 -11.10 21.11
C ILE A 121 -4.31 -11.94 22.40
N ASN A 122 -3.11 -12.29 22.85
CA ASN A 122 -2.94 -13.01 24.11
C ASN A 122 -3.39 -12.21 25.32
N ALA A 123 -3.36 -10.88 25.26
CA ALA A 123 -3.86 -10.02 26.34
C ALA A 123 -5.39 -10.17 26.58
N VAL A 124 -6.14 -10.62 25.56
CA VAL A 124 -7.60 -10.80 25.59
C VAL A 124 -8.05 -12.28 25.61
N LYS A 125 -7.14 -13.23 25.77
CA LYS A 125 -7.50 -14.63 25.95
C LYS A 125 -8.27 -14.85 27.25
N LYS A 126 -9.27 -15.75 27.21
CA LYS A 126 -9.95 -16.21 28.43
C LYS A 126 -8.96 -16.74 29.44
N ARG A 127 -8.97 -16.21 30.63
CA ARG A 127 -8.22 -16.79 31.76
C ARG A 127 -9.02 -17.98 32.29
N ASN A 128 -8.69 -19.19 31.86
CA ASN A 128 -9.18 -20.38 32.53
C ASN A 128 -8.73 -20.29 33.99
N GLY A 129 -9.68 -20.25 34.93
CA GLY A 129 -9.48 -19.95 36.35
C GLY A 129 -8.60 -20.94 37.12
N ALA A 130 -7.31 -20.91 36.82
CA ALA A 130 -6.23 -21.46 37.59
C ALA A 130 -5.05 -20.48 37.51
N GLY A 131 -4.58 -20.07 38.68
CA GLY A 131 -3.56 -19.03 38.87
C GLY A 131 -2.35 -19.13 37.97
N GLU A 132 -1.63 -18.03 37.87
CA GLU A 132 -0.41 -17.81 37.10
C GLU A 132 0.45 -19.08 36.91
N ARG A 133 0.16 -19.88 35.89
CA ARG A 133 1.11 -20.86 35.38
C ARG A 133 1.93 -20.14 34.33
N GLN A 134 3.11 -19.76 34.72
CA GLN A 134 4.24 -19.64 33.85
C GLN A 134 4.27 -20.90 33.01
N VAL A 135 3.83 -20.86 31.76
CA VAL A 135 3.90 -22.03 30.86
C VAL A 135 5.38 -22.26 30.60
N ALA A 136 5.94 -23.16 31.37
CA ALA A 136 7.26 -23.73 31.07
C ALA A 136 7.16 -24.45 29.72
N LEU A 137 8.13 -24.20 28.86
CA LEU A 137 8.23 -24.62 27.46
C LEU A 137 8.19 -26.16 27.23
N PHE A 138 7.94 -26.98 28.24
CA PHE A 138 8.19 -28.44 28.21
C PHE A 138 7.15 -29.34 28.90
N GLU A 139 5.90 -28.92 29.09
CA GLU A 139 4.92 -29.86 29.65
C GLU A 139 3.64 -29.90 28.78
N TYR A 140 3.65 -30.71 27.70
CA TYR A 140 2.45 -31.36 27.19
C TYR A 140 2.80 -32.67 26.47
N ALA A 141 2.85 -33.74 27.21
CA ALA A 141 2.69 -35.08 26.67
C ALA A 141 1.49 -35.71 27.39
N GLY A 142 0.32 -35.75 26.74
CA GLY A 142 -0.72 -36.67 27.13
C GLY A 142 -2.18 -36.29 27.16
N GLU A 143 -2.63 -35.10 26.76
CA GLU A 143 -4.07 -34.86 26.60
C GLU A 143 -4.34 -34.13 25.29
N ASN A 144 -5.38 -34.58 24.58
CA ASN A 144 -5.83 -33.90 23.37
C ASN A 144 -6.13 -32.43 23.71
N PRO A 145 -5.40 -31.44 23.15
CA PRO A 145 -5.74 -30.06 23.40
C PRO A 145 -7.10 -29.75 22.81
N PRO A 146 -7.94 -28.90 23.44
CA PRO A 146 -9.18 -28.46 22.85
C PRO A 146 -8.92 -27.85 21.47
N ILE A 147 -9.83 -28.12 20.56
CA ILE A 147 -9.77 -27.71 19.15
C ILE A 147 -9.53 -26.19 19.09
N ARG A 148 -8.36 -25.75 18.61
CA ARG A 148 -7.86 -24.38 18.42
C ARG A 148 -7.12 -23.69 19.59
N GLU A 149 -6.39 -24.42 20.42
CA GLU A 149 -5.61 -23.81 21.52
C GLU A 149 -4.36 -23.05 21.11
N ALA A 150 -3.82 -23.26 19.92
CA ALA A 150 -2.60 -22.59 19.51
C ALA A 150 -2.85 -21.48 18.50
N ILE A 151 -2.85 -20.23 18.98
CA ILE A 151 -2.66 -19.07 18.12
C ILE A 151 -1.16 -18.96 17.87
N GLU A 152 -0.73 -18.96 16.62
CA GLU A 152 0.67 -18.94 16.22
C GLU A 152 0.93 -17.89 15.13
N PHE A 153 2.20 -17.71 14.78
CA PHE A 153 2.63 -17.00 13.59
C PHE A 153 3.88 -17.67 13.02
N TYR A 154 4.13 -17.51 11.73
CA TYR A 154 5.34 -18.04 11.12
C TYR A 154 6.56 -17.21 11.47
N LYS A 155 7.57 -17.85 12.08
CA LYS A 155 8.86 -17.22 12.31
C LYS A 155 9.74 -17.35 11.07
N HIS A 156 10.23 -16.23 10.60
CA HIS A 156 11.20 -16.18 9.51
C HIS A 156 12.63 -16.25 10.03
N LYS A 157 13.55 -16.68 9.16
CA LYS A 157 14.98 -16.72 9.50
C LYS A 157 15.49 -15.33 9.94
N HIS A 158 16.48 -15.33 10.80
CA HIS A 158 17.18 -14.13 11.30
C HIS A 158 16.28 -13.14 12.06
N ASN A 159 15.23 -13.59 12.71
CA ASN A 159 14.26 -12.74 13.43
C ASN A 159 13.72 -11.61 12.56
N TRP A 160 13.44 -11.91 11.28
CA TRP A 160 12.87 -10.97 10.35
C TRP A 160 11.55 -10.41 10.89
N SER A 161 11.41 -9.10 10.86
CA SER A 161 10.15 -8.40 11.08
C SER A 161 9.67 -7.83 9.74
N ASN A 162 8.41 -8.01 9.41
CA ASN A 162 7.81 -7.40 8.23
C ASN A 162 7.70 -5.89 8.41
N ARG A 163 7.50 -5.14 7.31
CA ARG A 163 7.66 -3.68 7.36
C ARG A 163 6.54 -2.97 6.61
N LEU A 164 5.88 -2.05 7.28
CA LEU A 164 4.91 -1.11 6.72
C LEU A 164 5.52 0.29 6.78
N ILE A 165 5.74 0.93 5.64
CA ILE A 165 6.54 2.16 5.55
C ILE A 165 5.69 3.30 5.03
N ALA A 166 5.61 4.41 5.79
CA ALA A 166 4.98 5.64 5.35
C ALA A 166 5.98 6.50 4.59
N GLY A 167 5.67 6.88 3.35
CA GLY A 167 6.49 7.78 2.55
C GLY A 167 6.50 7.48 1.06
N ASP A 168 7.21 8.34 0.31
CA ASP A 168 7.36 8.18 -1.13
C ASP A 168 8.16 6.91 -1.48
N SER A 169 7.57 6.06 -2.31
CA SER A 169 8.17 4.79 -2.72
C SER A 169 9.53 4.92 -3.40
N LEU A 170 9.82 6.04 -4.08
CA LEU A 170 11.13 6.28 -4.70
C LEU A 170 12.22 6.41 -3.62
N LEU A 171 11.95 7.17 -2.57
CA LEU A 171 12.87 7.34 -1.43
C LEU A 171 13.01 6.05 -0.63
N VAL A 172 11.89 5.35 -0.42
CA VAL A 172 11.89 4.04 0.26
C VAL A 172 12.74 3.04 -0.50
N MET A 173 12.50 2.84 -1.80
CA MET A 173 13.27 1.89 -2.62
C MET A 173 14.76 2.25 -2.66
N ASN A 174 15.10 3.53 -2.81
CA ASN A 174 16.50 3.94 -2.78
C ASN A 174 17.16 3.67 -1.42
N SER A 175 16.44 3.89 -0.31
CA SER A 175 16.91 3.57 1.03
C SER A 175 17.15 2.06 1.20
N LEU A 176 16.20 1.23 0.76
CA LEU A 176 16.34 -0.23 0.80
C LEU A 176 17.56 -0.72 0.00
N LEU A 177 17.85 -0.10 -1.16
CA LEU A 177 18.99 -0.43 -1.99
C LEU A 177 20.33 0.00 -1.36
N THR A 178 20.39 1.25 -0.90
CA THR A 178 21.68 1.90 -0.54
C THR A 178 22.06 1.71 0.93
N LYS A 179 21.06 1.75 1.84
CA LYS A 179 21.30 1.70 3.29
C LYS A 179 21.12 0.29 3.87
N GLU A 180 20.30 -0.53 3.26
CA GLU A 180 19.88 -1.83 3.81
C GLU A 180 20.36 -3.03 2.98
N ALA A 181 21.12 -2.78 1.92
CA ALA A 181 21.71 -3.81 1.05
C ALA A 181 20.68 -4.84 0.51
N LEU A 182 19.47 -4.38 0.18
CA LEU A 182 18.41 -5.23 -0.38
C LEU A 182 18.48 -5.36 -1.92
N SER A 183 19.54 -4.89 -2.55
CA SER A 183 19.77 -5.12 -3.98
C SER A 183 19.79 -6.63 -4.28
N GLY A 184 18.96 -7.06 -5.23
CA GLY A 184 18.86 -8.47 -5.62
C GLY A 184 18.26 -9.37 -4.54
N LYS A 185 17.43 -8.89 -3.62
CA LYS A 185 16.85 -9.67 -2.51
C LYS A 185 15.34 -9.85 -2.58
N VAL A 186 14.64 -9.06 -3.37
CA VAL A 186 13.18 -9.12 -3.51
C VAL A 186 12.81 -10.14 -4.59
N GLN A 187 11.98 -11.11 -4.27
CA GLN A 187 11.57 -12.15 -5.23
C GLN A 187 10.39 -11.71 -6.08
N MET A 188 9.48 -10.93 -5.53
CA MET A 188 8.32 -10.41 -6.26
C MET A 188 8.05 -8.96 -5.87
N ILE A 189 7.77 -8.13 -6.88
CA ILE A 189 7.24 -6.78 -6.70
C ILE A 189 5.85 -6.74 -7.32
N TYR A 190 4.87 -6.32 -6.53
CA TYR A 190 3.53 -6.00 -7.03
C TYR A 190 3.35 -4.50 -6.96
N PHE A 191 3.15 -3.87 -8.09
CA PHE A 191 3.04 -2.42 -8.23
C PHE A 191 1.67 -2.06 -8.78
N ASP A 192 0.82 -1.46 -7.95
CA ASP A 192 -0.50 -0.94 -8.32
C ASP A 192 -0.45 0.61 -8.27
N PRO A 193 0.20 1.27 -9.25
CA PRO A 193 0.38 2.71 -9.24
C PRO A 193 -0.93 3.44 -9.53
N PRO A 194 -1.01 4.76 -9.26
CA PRO A 194 -2.10 5.57 -9.81
C PRO A 194 -2.20 5.35 -11.33
N TYR A 195 -3.41 5.13 -11.84
CA TYR A 195 -3.60 4.68 -13.25
C TYR A 195 -3.38 5.77 -14.30
N GLY A 196 -2.97 6.93 -13.88
CA GLY A 196 -2.70 7.99 -14.82
C GLY A 196 -3.94 8.78 -15.22
N ILE A 197 -5.02 8.70 -14.46
CA ILE A 197 -6.28 9.39 -14.67
C ILE A 197 -6.37 10.57 -13.69
N LYS A 198 -6.76 11.74 -14.15
CA LYS A 198 -6.91 12.94 -13.30
C LYS A 198 -8.18 12.88 -12.45
N TYR A 199 -8.29 11.94 -11.53
CA TYR A 199 -9.40 11.92 -10.58
C TYR A 199 -8.89 12.07 -9.15
N GLY A 200 -9.42 13.07 -8.43
CA GLY A 200 -9.20 13.23 -6.98
C GLY A 200 -9.76 12.05 -6.15
N SER A 201 -10.67 11.26 -6.74
CA SER A 201 -11.29 10.08 -6.13
C SER A 201 -10.37 8.86 -5.95
N ASN A 202 -9.13 8.92 -6.43
CA ASN A 202 -8.15 7.83 -6.22
C ASN A 202 -7.63 7.74 -4.79
N PHE A 203 -7.92 8.74 -3.95
CA PHE A 203 -7.41 8.82 -2.60
C PHE A 203 -8.56 8.93 -1.59
N GLN A 204 -8.48 8.13 -0.54
CA GLN A 204 -9.46 8.14 0.54
C GLN A 204 -9.01 9.14 1.62
N PRO A 205 -9.77 10.24 1.87
CA PRO A 205 -9.36 11.27 2.82
C PRO A 205 -9.63 10.92 4.29
N PHE A 206 -10.50 9.91 4.56
CA PHE A 206 -10.88 9.51 5.91
C PHE A 206 -10.89 8.00 6.07
N VAL A 207 -10.48 7.50 7.21
CA VAL A 207 -10.45 6.05 7.53
C VAL A 207 -11.85 5.43 7.46
N ASN A 208 -12.87 6.17 7.87
CA ASN A 208 -14.26 5.70 7.97
C ASN A 208 -15.12 5.95 6.71
N LYS A 209 -14.63 6.71 5.72
CA LYS A 209 -15.38 7.10 4.52
C LYS A 209 -14.83 6.42 3.28
N LYS A 210 -15.52 5.36 2.82
CA LYS A 210 -15.11 4.53 1.67
C LYS A 210 -15.55 5.06 0.32
N GLU A 211 -16.53 5.98 0.29
CA GLU A 211 -17.03 6.59 -0.95
C GLU A 211 -16.42 7.98 -1.13
N VAL A 212 -15.70 8.17 -2.21
CA VAL A 212 -15.08 9.42 -2.61
C VAL A 212 -15.77 9.91 -3.88
N LYS A 213 -16.22 11.17 -3.91
CA LYS A 213 -16.86 11.78 -5.09
C LYS A 213 -16.02 12.92 -5.62
N ASP A 214 -15.67 12.84 -6.90
CA ASP A 214 -14.99 13.94 -7.58
C ASP A 214 -15.77 15.25 -7.52
N GLY A 215 -15.04 16.34 -7.30
CA GLY A 215 -15.61 17.70 -7.26
C GLY A 215 -16.24 18.10 -5.93
N LYS A 216 -16.10 17.30 -4.87
CA LYS A 216 -16.43 17.72 -3.51
C LYS A 216 -15.15 18.03 -2.74
N ASP A 217 -15.06 19.23 -2.20
CA ASP A 217 -13.89 19.67 -1.42
C ASP A 217 -13.63 18.80 -0.17
N GLU A 218 -14.69 18.25 0.43
CA GLU A 218 -14.62 17.33 1.55
C GLU A 218 -13.93 16.00 1.22
N ASP A 219 -13.89 15.63 -0.05
CA ASP A 219 -13.34 14.36 -0.54
C ASP A 219 -11.94 14.50 -1.15
N LEU A 220 -11.35 15.71 -1.14
CA LEU A 220 -9.99 15.94 -1.58
C LEU A 220 -8.98 15.61 -0.48
N THR A 221 -7.86 15.02 -0.85
CA THR A 221 -6.77 14.73 0.09
C THR A 221 -6.19 16.02 0.67
N GLN A 222 -5.83 15.97 1.94
CA GLN A 222 -5.24 17.07 2.68
C GLN A 222 -3.81 16.74 3.16
N GLU A 223 -3.30 15.57 2.77
CA GLU A 223 -1.97 15.11 3.13
C GLU A 223 -0.92 15.75 2.21
N PRO A 224 0.10 16.45 2.74
CA PRO A 224 1.11 17.15 1.94
C PRO A 224 1.90 16.20 1.02
N GLU A 225 2.18 15.00 1.51
CA GLU A 225 2.88 13.98 0.75
C GLU A 225 2.06 13.49 -0.43
N MET A 226 0.75 13.36 -0.24
CA MET A 226 -0.17 12.95 -1.30
C MET A 226 -0.31 14.05 -2.36
N VAL A 227 -0.39 15.31 -1.94
CA VAL A 227 -0.45 16.45 -2.88
C VAL A 227 0.86 16.58 -3.64
N LYS A 228 2.00 16.38 -2.98
CA LYS A 228 3.31 16.34 -3.65
C LYS A 228 3.38 15.18 -4.64
N ALA A 229 2.97 13.98 -4.22
CA ALA A 229 2.92 12.82 -5.11
C ALA A 229 1.99 13.07 -6.31
N PHE A 230 0.83 13.69 -6.08
CA PHE A 230 -0.09 14.09 -7.14
C PHE A 230 0.54 15.14 -8.07
N ARG A 231 1.18 16.17 -7.54
CA ARG A 231 1.87 17.20 -8.33
C ARG A 231 3.01 16.58 -9.15
N ASP A 232 3.88 15.81 -8.50
CA ASP A 232 5.04 15.18 -9.15
C ASP A 232 4.58 14.18 -10.25
N THR A 233 3.40 13.58 -10.09
CA THR A 233 2.80 12.69 -11.08
C THR A 233 2.06 13.45 -12.20
N TRP A 234 1.56 14.68 -11.96
CA TRP A 234 0.60 15.33 -12.86
C TRP A 234 0.96 16.76 -13.28
N GLU A 235 2.04 17.34 -12.83
CA GLU A 235 2.41 18.74 -13.15
C GLU A 235 2.39 19.00 -14.67
N LEU A 236 2.96 18.08 -15.45
CA LEU A 236 2.94 18.09 -16.91
C LEU A 236 1.99 17.02 -17.50
N GLY A 237 0.99 16.61 -16.76
CA GLY A 237 0.05 15.56 -17.17
C GLY A 237 0.71 14.19 -17.36
N ILE A 238 0.41 13.54 -18.50
CA ILE A 238 0.93 12.21 -18.82
C ILE A 238 2.48 12.13 -18.79
N HIS A 239 3.17 13.23 -19.11
CA HIS A 239 4.63 13.25 -19.17
C HIS A 239 5.27 13.06 -17.79
N SER A 240 4.77 13.74 -16.77
CA SER A 240 5.20 13.54 -15.38
C SER A 240 4.89 12.13 -14.89
N TYR A 241 3.70 11.61 -15.23
CA TYR A 241 3.28 10.27 -14.88
C TYR A 241 4.23 9.19 -15.43
N LEU A 242 4.62 9.31 -16.70
CA LEU A 242 5.54 8.36 -17.34
C LEU A 242 6.93 8.40 -16.68
N SER A 243 7.41 9.59 -16.33
CA SER A 243 8.67 9.76 -15.58
C SER A 243 8.58 9.14 -14.18
N TYR A 244 7.48 9.40 -13.46
CA TYR A 244 7.18 8.81 -12.15
C TYR A 244 7.28 7.28 -12.17
N LEU A 245 6.64 6.65 -13.16
CA LEU A 245 6.66 5.18 -13.31
C LEU A 245 8.04 4.66 -13.66
N ARG A 246 8.70 5.26 -14.68
CA ARG A 246 10.02 4.84 -15.13
C ARG A 246 11.03 4.82 -14.00
N ASP A 247 11.09 5.88 -13.22
CA ASP A 247 12.11 6.05 -12.18
C ASP A 247 11.93 4.97 -11.08
N ARG A 248 10.68 4.66 -10.72
CA ARG A 248 10.39 3.60 -9.74
C ARG A 248 10.63 2.20 -10.30
N LEU A 249 10.32 1.96 -11.55
CA LEU A 249 10.57 0.66 -12.19
C LEU A 249 12.07 0.36 -12.34
N LEU A 250 12.91 1.39 -12.53
CA LEU A 250 14.37 1.23 -12.52
C LEU A 250 14.89 0.75 -11.16
N LEU A 251 14.43 1.35 -10.06
CA LEU A 251 14.80 0.90 -8.72
C LEU A 251 14.21 -0.48 -8.40
N ALA A 252 13.00 -0.75 -8.85
CA ALA A 252 12.35 -2.05 -8.70
C ALA A 252 13.18 -3.17 -9.36
N ARG A 253 13.72 -2.93 -10.55
CA ARG A 253 14.61 -3.88 -11.24
C ARG A 253 15.88 -4.18 -10.43
N GLU A 254 16.45 -3.18 -9.76
CA GLU A 254 17.63 -3.38 -8.92
C GLU A 254 17.33 -4.19 -7.65
N LEU A 255 16.15 -4.00 -7.05
CA LEU A 255 15.71 -4.75 -5.87
C LEU A 255 15.47 -6.23 -6.16
N LEU A 256 15.01 -6.58 -7.38
CA LEU A 256 14.66 -7.95 -7.73
C LEU A 256 15.85 -8.90 -7.74
N THR A 257 15.63 -10.14 -7.28
CA THR A 257 16.53 -11.28 -7.53
C THR A 257 16.60 -11.59 -9.03
N ASP A 258 17.59 -12.33 -9.49
CA ASP A 258 17.69 -12.70 -10.90
C ASP A 258 16.52 -13.59 -11.36
N SER A 259 15.94 -14.38 -10.46
CA SER A 259 14.72 -15.17 -10.71
C SER A 259 13.42 -14.39 -10.42
N GLY A 260 13.54 -13.12 -10.03
CA GLY A 260 12.43 -12.30 -9.53
C GLY A 260 11.50 -11.81 -10.62
N SER A 261 10.29 -11.47 -10.22
CA SER A 261 9.21 -10.99 -11.07
C SER A 261 8.64 -9.66 -10.58
N VAL A 262 8.25 -8.82 -11.54
CA VAL A 262 7.47 -7.61 -11.29
C VAL A 262 6.12 -7.71 -11.99
N PHE A 263 5.08 -7.35 -11.26
CA PHE A 263 3.72 -7.23 -11.77
C PHE A 263 3.29 -5.78 -11.63
N VAL A 264 2.85 -5.18 -12.73
CA VAL A 264 2.31 -3.81 -12.73
C VAL A 264 0.86 -3.88 -13.12
N GLN A 265 -0.03 -3.48 -12.21
CA GLN A 265 -1.45 -3.38 -12.48
C GLN A 265 -1.78 -2.03 -13.08
N ILE A 266 -2.64 -2.00 -14.10
CA ILE A 266 -3.00 -0.77 -14.81
C ILE A 266 -4.35 -0.93 -15.55
N SER A 267 -5.03 0.19 -15.81
CA SER A 267 -6.22 0.23 -16.66
C SER A 267 -5.89 0.21 -18.14
N ASP A 268 -6.90 -0.01 -18.97
CA ASP A 268 -6.83 0.03 -20.44
C ASP A 268 -6.34 1.38 -21.00
N GLU A 269 -6.60 2.48 -20.28
CA GLU A 269 -6.22 3.82 -20.73
C GLU A 269 -4.72 3.98 -20.93
N ASN A 270 -3.91 3.41 -20.03
CA ASN A 270 -2.46 3.61 -20.04
C ASN A 270 -1.64 2.31 -20.14
N VAL A 271 -2.28 1.15 -20.31
CA VAL A 271 -1.57 -0.14 -20.40
C VAL A 271 -0.49 -0.15 -21.49
N HIS A 272 -0.75 0.47 -22.62
CA HIS A 272 0.17 0.55 -23.74
C HIS A 272 1.41 1.39 -23.39
N HIS A 273 1.25 2.52 -22.70
CA HIS A 273 2.37 3.36 -22.25
C HIS A 273 3.22 2.65 -21.19
N VAL A 274 2.56 2.01 -20.23
CA VAL A 274 3.26 1.26 -19.15
C VAL A 274 4.02 0.09 -19.75
N ARG A 275 3.45 -0.59 -20.75
CA ARG A 275 4.09 -1.69 -21.46
C ARG A 275 5.40 -1.25 -22.15
N GLU A 276 5.38 -0.12 -22.85
CA GLU A 276 6.56 0.44 -23.51
C GLU A 276 7.65 0.82 -22.49
N ILE A 277 7.28 1.44 -21.35
CA ILE A 277 8.25 1.75 -20.28
C ILE A 277 8.86 0.47 -19.71
N MET A 278 8.04 -0.56 -19.47
CA MET A 278 8.55 -1.84 -18.96
C MET A 278 9.44 -2.57 -19.97
N ASP A 279 9.13 -2.49 -21.27
CA ASP A 279 10.02 -3.00 -22.33
C ASP A 279 11.37 -2.27 -22.32
N GLU A 280 11.39 -0.96 -22.05
CA GLU A 280 12.62 -0.17 -21.93
C GLU A 280 13.42 -0.53 -20.67
N VAL A 281 12.76 -0.61 -19.51
CA VAL A 281 13.41 -0.82 -18.21
C VAL A 281 13.89 -2.25 -18.05
N PHE A 282 13.03 -3.24 -18.31
CA PHE A 282 13.34 -4.66 -18.10
C PHE A 282 13.91 -5.35 -19.34
N GLY A 283 13.69 -4.77 -20.51
CA GLY A 283 14.01 -5.36 -21.81
C GLY A 283 12.86 -6.24 -22.33
N LYS A 284 12.49 -6.06 -23.59
CA LYS A 284 11.40 -6.76 -24.27
C LYS A 284 11.50 -8.29 -24.19
N LYS A 285 12.71 -8.84 -24.18
CA LYS A 285 12.97 -10.29 -24.03
C LYS A 285 12.50 -10.85 -22.69
N ASN A 286 12.43 -10.02 -21.65
CA ASN A 286 12.04 -10.39 -20.29
C ASN A 286 10.53 -10.25 -20.05
N PHE A 287 9.76 -9.84 -21.05
CA PHE A 287 8.31 -9.90 -20.99
C PHE A 287 7.83 -11.34 -20.85
N VAL A 288 6.96 -11.61 -19.88
CA VAL A 288 6.39 -12.92 -19.63
C VAL A 288 4.97 -13.01 -20.16
N SER A 289 4.08 -12.17 -19.66
CA SER A 289 2.67 -12.18 -20.06
C SER A 289 1.97 -10.86 -19.75
N GLU A 290 0.94 -10.58 -20.50
CA GLU A 290 -0.11 -9.63 -20.19
C GLU A 290 -1.32 -10.41 -19.68
N ILE A 291 -1.72 -10.13 -18.45
CA ILE A 291 -2.81 -10.81 -17.77
C ILE A 291 -4.00 -9.88 -17.73
N ILE A 292 -5.16 -10.36 -18.16
CA ILE A 292 -6.42 -9.62 -18.14
C ILE A 292 -7.28 -10.23 -17.05
N PHE A 293 -7.80 -9.43 -16.13
CA PHE A 293 -8.71 -9.92 -15.11
C PHE A 293 -9.98 -9.08 -14.98
N THR A 294 -11.09 -9.72 -14.66
CA THR A 294 -12.36 -9.05 -14.51
C THR A 294 -12.44 -8.34 -13.16
N LYS A 295 -12.65 -7.02 -13.19
CA LYS A 295 -12.75 -6.15 -12.02
C LYS A 295 -14.20 -5.94 -11.56
N THR A 296 -15.11 -5.77 -12.51
CA THR A 296 -16.52 -5.45 -12.25
C THR A 296 -17.43 -6.12 -13.27
N THR A 297 -18.71 -6.11 -12.99
CA THR A 297 -19.76 -6.44 -13.99
C THR A 297 -20.14 -5.16 -14.73
N GLY A 298 -20.50 -5.28 -16.02
CA GLY A 298 -20.89 -4.12 -16.83
C GLY A 298 -21.95 -3.25 -16.18
N LEU A 299 -21.79 -1.92 -16.33
CA LEU A 299 -22.68 -0.90 -15.77
C LEU A 299 -23.66 -0.33 -16.81
N GLY A 300 -23.63 -0.80 -18.06
CA GLY A 300 -24.50 -0.37 -19.15
C GLY A 300 -24.08 0.96 -19.80
N GLU A 301 -22.81 1.10 -20.12
CA GLU A 301 -22.28 2.23 -20.85
C GLU A 301 -22.89 2.34 -22.27
N LYS A 302 -22.75 3.52 -22.89
CA LYS A 302 -23.29 3.76 -24.24
C LYS A 302 -22.68 2.87 -25.33
N LEU A 303 -21.43 2.43 -25.14
CA LEU A 303 -20.70 1.60 -26.09
C LEU A 303 -20.42 0.23 -25.46
N ILE A 304 -19.18 -0.07 -25.20
CA ILE A 304 -18.76 -1.34 -24.58
C ILE A 304 -18.29 -1.04 -23.17
N ASP A 305 -18.86 -1.78 -22.19
CA ASP A 305 -18.46 -1.65 -20.81
C ASP A 305 -16.99 -2.10 -20.62
N ASN A 306 -16.19 -1.26 -19.98
CA ASN A 306 -14.86 -1.63 -19.53
C ASN A 306 -14.96 -2.36 -18.20
N VAL A 307 -14.81 -3.67 -18.22
CA VAL A 307 -14.97 -4.54 -17.05
C VAL A 307 -13.66 -5.13 -16.54
N ASN A 308 -12.54 -4.86 -17.23
CA ASN A 308 -11.26 -5.50 -16.95
C ASN A 308 -10.19 -4.47 -16.57
N ASP A 309 -9.22 -4.94 -15.77
CA ASP A 309 -7.91 -4.33 -15.62
C ASP A 309 -6.83 -5.29 -16.12
N PHE A 310 -5.61 -4.77 -16.26
CA PHE A 310 -4.46 -5.48 -16.81
C PHE A 310 -3.38 -5.61 -15.75
N ILE A 311 -2.65 -6.73 -15.79
CA ILE A 311 -1.42 -6.92 -15.03
C ILE A 311 -0.32 -7.26 -16.04
N LEU A 312 0.68 -6.41 -16.13
CA LEU A 312 1.86 -6.61 -16.95
C LEU A 312 2.92 -7.36 -16.13
N TRP A 313 3.30 -8.54 -16.59
CA TRP A 313 4.27 -9.38 -15.92
C TRP A 313 5.60 -9.41 -16.66
N TYR A 314 6.65 -8.96 -15.98
CA TYR A 314 8.04 -9.06 -16.43
C TYR A 314 8.88 -9.81 -15.41
N ALA A 315 9.88 -10.51 -15.91
CA ALA A 315 10.95 -11.08 -15.11
C ALA A 315 12.17 -10.15 -15.11
N LYS A 316 13.02 -10.20 -14.09
CA LYS A 316 14.34 -9.60 -14.19
C LYS A 316 15.19 -10.31 -15.24
N GLN A 317 15.18 -11.65 -15.24
CA GLN A 317 15.77 -12.51 -16.25
C GLN A 317 14.80 -13.66 -16.54
N LYS A 318 14.23 -13.70 -17.74
CA LYS A 318 13.20 -14.68 -18.10
C LYS A 318 13.71 -16.11 -18.11
N GLU A 319 14.97 -16.31 -18.44
CA GLU A 319 15.59 -17.63 -18.48
C GLU A 319 15.73 -18.30 -17.11
N THR A 320 15.80 -17.51 -16.05
CA THR A 320 15.97 -17.99 -14.66
C THR A 320 14.75 -17.74 -13.77
N ILE A 321 13.64 -17.33 -14.38
CA ILE A 321 12.42 -17.00 -13.65
C ILE A 321 11.95 -18.15 -12.76
N LYS A 322 11.57 -17.84 -11.51
CA LYS A 322 10.87 -18.79 -10.67
C LYS A 322 9.40 -18.84 -11.11
N PHE A 323 8.92 -20.04 -11.45
CA PHE A 323 7.55 -20.21 -11.87
C PHE A 323 6.93 -21.51 -11.35
N HIS A 324 5.79 -21.37 -10.69
CA HIS A 324 4.94 -22.46 -10.24
C HIS A 324 3.61 -22.41 -11.01
N PRO A 325 3.27 -23.48 -11.77
CA PRO A 325 2.00 -23.52 -12.46
C PRO A 325 0.84 -23.58 -11.47
N LEU A 326 -0.16 -22.73 -11.67
CA LEU A 326 -1.42 -22.79 -10.96
C LEU A 326 -2.49 -23.45 -11.84
N PHE A 327 -3.48 -24.04 -11.21
CA PHE A 327 -4.48 -24.82 -11.89
C PHE A 327 -5.90 -24.44 -11.47
N LEU A 328 -6.83 -24.55 -12.42
CA LEU A 328 -8.26 -24.45 -12.21
C LEU A 328 -8.86 -25.85 -12.25
N GLU A 329 -9.84 -26.15 -11.43
CA GLU A 329 -10.59 -27.40 -11.45
C GLU A 329 -11.40 -27.52 -12.76
N LYS A 330 -11.43 -28.70 -13.35
CA LYS A 330 -12.26 -29.00 -14.51
C LYS A 330 -13.64 -29.42 -14.06
N ASN A 331 -14.60 -28.52 -14.12
CA ASN A 331 -15.99 -28.83 -13.87
C ASN A 331 -16.69 -29.29 -15.17
N PRO A 332 -17.49 -30.37 -15.14
CA PRO A 332 -18.22 -30.82 -16.32
C PRO A 332 -19.06 -29.69 -16.93
N GLY A 333 -18.90 -29.46 -18.23
CA GLY A 333 -19.60 -28.39 -18.96
C GLY A 333 -18.85 -27.06 -19.06
N GLU A 334 -17.82 -26.85 -18.27
CA GLU A 334 -16.97 -25.63 -18.30
C GLU A 334 -15.80 -25.73 -19.27
N LEU A 335 -15.11 -24.61 -19.43
CA LEU A 335 -13.91 -24.52 -20.26
C LEU A 335 -12.85 -25.55 -19.81
N GLY A 336 -12.36 -26.36 -20.75
CA GLY A 336 -11.41 -27.44 -20.46
C GLY A 336 -12.06 -28.81 -20.19
N ALA A 337 -13.33 -28.87 -19.78
CA ALA A 337 -14.09 -30.09 -19.52
C ALA A 337 -15.28 -30.30 -20.47
N SER A 338 -15.61 -29.35 -21.33
CA SER A 338 -16.77 -29.39 -22.25
C SER A 338 -16.78 -30.61 -23.17
N ARG A 339 -15.62 -31.20 -23.48
CA ARG A 339 -15.51 -32.41 -24.34
C ARG A 339 -15.72 -33.73 -23.59
N TYR A 340 -15.77 -33.74 -22.25
CA TYR A 340 -15.93 -34.93 -21.41
C TYR A 340 -17.41 -35.21 -21.16
N THR A 341 -18.15 -35.47 -22.24
CA THR A 341 -19.60 -35.63 -22.20
C THR A 341 -20.05 -37.07 -21.94
N THR A 342 -19.20 -38.05 -22.24
CA THR A 342 -19.56 -39.48 -22.15
C THR A 342 -19.22 -40.01 -20.75
N ILE A 343 -20.17 -40.78 -20.18
CA ILE A 343 -19.97 -41.46 -18.89
C ILE A 343 -19.79 -42.94 -19.19
N GLU A 344 -18.77 -43.55 -18.64
CA GLU A 344 -18.56 -44.98 -18.71
C GLU A 344 -19.48 -45.71 -17.78
N ALA A 345 -20.30 -46.63 -18.29
CA ALA A 345 -21.37 -47.24 -17.51
C ALA A 345 -20.86 -48.11 -16.34
N GLU A 346 -19.69 -48.73 -16.48
CA GLU A 346 -19.13 -49.64 -15.47
C GLU A 346 -18.45 -48.90 -14.32
N THR A 347 -17.82 -47.78 -14.59
CA THR A 347 -17.00 -47.06 -13.61
C THR A 347 -17.59 -45.71 -13.17
N GLY A 348 -18.60 -45.23 -13.89
CA GLY A 348 -19.14 -43.87 -13.67
C GLY A 348 -18.20 -42.72 -14.07
N ARG A 349 -17.03 -43.02 -14.62
CA ARG A 349 -16.02 -42.03 -14.97
C ARG A 349 -16.40 -41.29 -16.25
N ARG A 350 -16.18 -39.97 -16.26
CA ARG A 350 -16.38 -39.16 -17.47
C ARG A 350 -15.14 -39.21 -18.36
N TYR A 351 -15.38 -39.40 -19.65
CA TYR A 351 -14.29 -39.45 -20.62
C TYR A 351 -14.61 -38.75 -21.95
N THR A 352 -13.58 -38.46 -22.70
CA THR A 352 -13.60 -38.04 -24.10
C THR A 352 -12.72 -38.97 -24.92
N THR A 353 -12.91 -38.99 -26.21
CA THR A 353 -12.07 -39.81 -27.10
C THR A 353 -11.14 -38.95 -27.93
N THR A 354 -9.94 -39.45 -28.16
CA THR A 354 -8.94 -38.82 -29.04
C THR A 354 -8.40 -39.79 -30.06
N ASP A 355 -8.03 -39.28 -31.25
CA ASP A 355 -7.46 -40.10 -32.33
C ASP A 355 -6.06 -40.60 -31.92
N LEU A 356 -5.86 -41.90 -32.07
CA LEU A 356 -4.58 -42.57 -31.86
C LEU A 356 -3.64 -42.46 -33.07
N ARG A 357 -4.09 -41.92 -34.19
CA ARG A 357 -3.31 -41.73 -35.40
C ARG A 357 -2.65 -40.38 -35.48
N SER A 358 -1.51 -40.32 -36.16
CA SER A 358 -0.74 -39.13 -36.44
C SER A 358 -0.48 -39.02 -37.93
N GLN A 359 -0.44 -37.81 -38.46
CA GLN A 359 -0.08 -37.56 -39.87
C GLN A 359 1.40 -37.83 -40.15
N SER A 360 2.24 -37.69 -39.13
CA SER A 360 3.70 -37.95 -39.22
C SER A 360 4.07 -39.15 -38.36
N GLY A 361 5.01 -39.95 -38.85
CA GLY A 361 5.50 -41.14 -38.15
C GLY A 361 6.48 -41.93 -39.02
N SER A 362 6.92 -43.11 -38.55
CA SER A 362 7.77 -44.06 -39.25
C SER A 362 6.97 -45.31 -39.63
N GLU A 363 7.41 -46.06 -40.63
CA GLU A 363 6.77 -47.31 -41.02
C GLU A 363 6.70 -48.33 -39.88
N SER A 364 7.58 -48.26 -38.88
CA SER A 364 7.54 -49.13 -37.70
C SER A 364 6.28 -48.96 -36.85
N ILE A 365 5.54 -47.85 -37.00
CA ILE A 365 4.28 -47.57 -36.28
C ILE A 365 3.06 -47.54 -37.25
N ALA A 366 3.21 -48.09 -38.47
CA ALA A 366 2.15 -48.24 -39.47
C ALA A 366 1.63 -49.69 -39.55
N PHE A 367 1.51 -50.37 -38.41
CA PHE A 367 1.09 -51.78 -38.30
C PHE A 367 -0.42 -51.90 -38.12
N ASP A 368 -0.97 -53.07 -38.56
CA ASP A 368 -2.35 -53.42 -38.25
C ASP A 368 -2.45 -53.94 -36.83
N TYR A 369 -3.51 -53.55 -36.13
CA TYR A 369 -3.73 -53.92 -34.71
C TYR A 369 -5.11 -54.57 -34.54
N ASP A 370 -5.09 -55.78 -33.95
CA ASP A 370 -6.33 -56.54 -33.66
C ASP A 370 -6.86 -56.22 -32.26
N TYR A 371 -8.12 -55.74 -32.16
CA TYR A 371 -8.75 -55.41 -30.92
C TYR A 371 -10.21 -55.84 -30.91
N LEU A 372 -10.60 -56.61 -29.89
CA LEU A 372 -11.97 -57.16 -29.75
C LEU A 372 -12.46 -57.82 -31.01
N GLY A 373 -11.63 -58.65 -31.70
CA GLY A 373 -11.97 -59.40 -32.89
C GLY A 373 -12.05 -58.59 -34.20
N LYS A 374 -11.66 -57.30 -34.14
CA LYS A 374 -11.63 -56.41 -35.31
C LYS A 374 -10.22 -55.94 -35.58
N ARG A 375 -9.86 -55.86 -36.88
CA ARG A 375 -8.58 -55.37 -37.34
C ARG A 375 -8.65 -53.90 -37.70
N PHE A 376 -7.70 -53.11 -37.18
CA PHE A 376 -7.59 -51.67 -37.39
C PHE A 376 -6.25 -51.33 -38.01
N SER A 377 -6.28 -50.54 -39.09
CA SER A 377 -5.11 -50.00 -39.75
C SER A 377 -5.01 -48.48 -39.58
N PRO A 378 -3.84 -47.94 -39.31
CA PRO A 378 -3.69 -46.50 -39.26
C PRO A 378 -3.59 -45.85 -40.63
N ARG A 379 -3.30 -46.62 -41.69
CA ARG A 379 -2.99 -46.13 -43.05
C ARG A 379 -4.14 -45.29 -43.63
N PRO A 380 -3.80 -44.16 -44.29
CA PRO A 380 -2.45 -43.69 -44.71
C PRO A 380 -1.67 -42.93 -43.62
N MET A 381 -2.12 -42.96 -42.39
CA MET A 381 -1.52 -42.31 -41.20
C MET A 381 -0.66 -43.33 -40.43
N TYR A 382 -0.14 -42.91 -39.29
CA TYR A 382 0.66 -43.70 -38.36
C TYR A 382 0.03 -43.77 -36.99
N TRP A 383 0.26 -44.87 -36.24
CA TRP A 383 -0.15 -44.87 -34.83
C TRP A 383 0.74 -43.93 -34.04
N LYS A 384 0.22 -43.36 -32.97
CA LYS A 384 0.99 -42.55 -32.02
C LYS A 384 1.86 -43.38 -31.08
N THR A 385 1.87 -44.71 -31.24
CA THR A 385 2.60 -45.63 -30.39
C THR A 385 2.92 -46.91 -31.16
N ASN A 386 3.81 -47.75 -30.61
CA ASN A 386 4.16 -49.07 -31.12
C ASN A 386 3.22 -50.15 -30.60
N VAL A 387 3.43 -51.42 -31.02
CA VAL A 387 2.61 -52.57 -30.62
C VAL A 387 2.55 -52.75 -29.10
N LYS A 388 3.67 -52.62 -28.40
CA LYS A 388 3.71 -52.73 -26.93
C LYS A 388 2.83 -51.67 -26.27
N GLY A 389 2.94 -50.43 -26.72
CA GLY A 389 2.11 -49.36 -26.21
C GLY A 389 0.62 -49.55 -26.47
N MET A 390 0.24 -50.10 -27.67
CA MET A 390 -1.16 -50.46 -27.94
C MET A 390 -1.66 -51.53 -26.96
N ASN A 391 -0.81 -52.55 -26.65
CA ASN A 391 -1.15 -53.58 -25.66
C ASN A 391 -1.35 -52.98 -24.26
N HIS A 392 -0.47 -52.04 -23.84
CA HIS A 392 -0.65 -51.34 -22.54
C HIS A 392 -1.98 -50.55 -22.51
N LEU A 393 -2.34 -49.86 -23.59
CA LEU A 393 -3.61 -49.15 -23.69
C LEU A 393 -4.81 -50.11 -23.64
N ALA A 394 -4.71 -51.30 -24.27
CA ALA A 394 -5.73 -52.32 -24.21
C ALA A 394 -5.89 -52.90 -22.79
N GLN A 395 -4.79 -53.24 -22.13
CA GLN A 395 -4.76 -53.72 -20.73
C GLN A 395 -5.31 -52.70 -19.76
N ALA A 396 -5.01 -51.42 -19.95
CA ALA A 396 -5.52 -50.31 -19.14
C ALA A 396 -6.98 -49.94 -19.44
N GLY A 397 -7.69 -50.66 -20.37
CA GLY A 397 -9.07 -50.36 -20.76
C GLY A 397 -9.24 -49.03 -21.50
N ARG A 398 -8.15 -48.51 -22.13
CA ARG A 398 -8.10 -47.18 -22.69
C ARG A 398 -8.45 -47.14 -24.19
N LEU A 399 -8.70 -48.29 -24.81
CA LEU A 399 -9.12 -48.40 -26.22
C LEU A 399 -10.64 -48.46 -26.34
N ILE A 400 -11.14 -47.74 -27.33
CA ILE A 400 -12.58 -47.80 -27.70
C ILE A 400 -12.70 -47.77 -29.20
N ILE A 401 -13.72 -48.53 -29.71
CA ILE A 401 -14.06 -48.56 -31.13
C ILE A 401 -15.12 -47.51 -31.40
N GLU A 402 -14.80 -46.50 -32.18
CA GLU A 402 -15.79 -45.55 -32.71
C GLU A 402 -15.93 -45.68 -34.22
N GLY A 403 -17.07 -46.24 -34.67
CA GLY A 403 -17.27 -46.53 -36.09
C GLY A 403 -16.23 -47.51 -36.62
N LYS A 404 -15.40 -47.08 -37.57
CA LYS A 404 -14.31 -47.82 -38.16
C LYS A 404 -12.94 -47.52 -37.58
N THR A 405 -12.84 -46.71 -36.52
CA THR A 405 -11.56 -46.27 -35.98
C THR A 405 -11.38 -46.70 -34.53
N LEU A 406 -10.12 -47.01 -34.18
CA LEU A 406 -9.74 -47.26 -32.81
C LEU A 406 -9.26 -45.93 -32.17
N ARG A 407 -9.86 -45.57 -31.02
CA ARG A 407 -9.58 -44.32 -30.34
C ARG A 407 -9.12 -44.56 -28.92
N PHE A 408 -8.49 -43.52 -28.35
CA PHE A 408 -8.01 -43.48 -26.97
C PHE A 408 -9.04 -42.82 -26.07
N LYS A 409 -9.43 -43.51 -25.00
CA LYS A 409 -10.22 -42.93 -23.91
C LYS A 409 -9.35 -42.11 -23.00
N ARG A 410 -9.68 -40.85 -22.84
CA ARG A 410 -9.09 -39.94 -21.88
C ARG A 410 -10.14 -39.60 -20.84
N TYR A 411 -9.91 -39.96 -19.58
CA TYR A 411 -10.83 -39.67 -18.50
C TYR A 411 -10.61 -38.25 -17.98
N LEU A 412 -11.63 -37.64 -17.39
CA LEU A 412 -11.57 -36.30 -16.79
C LEU A 412 -10.61 -36.30 -15.60
N ASP A 413 -10.64 -37.34 -14.79
CA ASP A 413 -9.80 -37.56 -13.62
C ASP A 413 -8.37 -38.04 -13.92
N ASP A 414 -8.02 -38.26 -15.17
CA ASP A 414 -6.62 -38.46 -15.58
C ASP A 414 -5.76 -37.21 -15.32
N PHE A 415 -6.38 -36.04 -15.45
CA PHE A 415 -5.85 -34.75 -15.10
C PHE A 415 -7.03 -33.81 -14.82
N PRO A 416 -7.54 -33.78 -13.58
CA PRO A 416 -8.79 -33.10 -13.22
C PRO A 416 -8.68 -31.59 -13.18
N VAL A 417 -7.55 -31.02 -13.59
CA VAL A 417 -7.27 -29.59 -13.55
C VAL A 417 -6.80 -29.08 -14.93
N THR A 418 -6.86 -27.77 -15.13
CA THR A 418 -6.33 -27.07 -16.28
C THR A 418 -5.43 -25.92 -15.83
N PRO A 419 -4.27 -25.68 -16.48
CA PRO A 419 -3.42 -24.55 -16.13
C PRO A 419 -4.19 -23.23 -16.21
N VAL A 420 -3.91 -22.32 -15.28
CA VAL A 420 -4.49 -20.97 -15.27
C VAL A 420 -4.01 -20.23 -16.52
N PRO A 421 -4.93 -19.73 -17.38
CA PRO A 421 -4.54 -18.92 -18.54
C PRO A 421 -4.21 -17.47 -18.12
N ASN A 422 -3.85 -16.64 -19.10
CA ASN A 422 -3.63 -15.22 -18.88
C ASN A 422 -4.92 -14.36 -18.89
N VAL A 423 -6.09 -14.98 -19.01
CA VAL A 423 -7.40 -14.30 -18.89
C VAL A 423 -8.12 -14.88 -17.67
N TRP A 424 -8.32 -14.06 -16.67
CA TRP A 424 -8.88 -14.44 -15.37
C TRP A 424 -10.31 -13.90 -15.22
N THR A 425 -11.28 -14.68 -15.66
CA THR A 425 -12.71 -14.34 -15.57
C THR A 425 -13.36 -14.79 -14.26
N ASP A 426 -12.68 -15.60 -13.48
CA ASP A 426 -13.13 -16.14 -12.20
C ASP A 426 -12.72 -15.25 -11.00
N ILE A 427 -12.14 -14.08 -11.28
CA ILE A 427 -11.87 -13.04 -10.30
C ILE A 427 -13.06 -12.09 -10.34
N GLY A 428 -14.01 -12.28 -9.43
CA GLY A 428 -15.14 -11.38 -9.29
C GLY A 428 -14.78 -10.11 -8.52
N GLY A 429 -15.61 -9.08 -8.64
CA GLY A 429 -15.45 -7.83 -7.89
C GLY A 429 -15.39 -8.05 -6.37
N ILE A 430 -14.79 -7.10 -5.65
CA ILE A 430 -14.59 -7.12 -4.20
C ILE A 430 -15.95 -6.97 -3.50
N GLN A 431 -16.64 -8.07 -3.23
CA GLN A 431 -17.90 -8.08 -2.47
C GLN A 431 -18.11 -9.37 -1.66
N SER A 432 -17.06 -10.22 -1.52
CA SER A 432 -17.21 -11.42 -0.72
C SER A 432 -17.04 -11.12 0.78
N ARG A 433 -17.67 -11.93 1.63
CA ARG A 433 -17.47 -11.84 3.09
C ARG A 433 -16.01 -12.09 3.50
N SER A 434 -15.25 -12.79 2.66
CA SER A 434 -13.83 -13.11 2.87
C SER A 434 -12.89 -12.00 2.42
N ASP A 435 -13.31 -11.12 1.50
CA ASP A 435 -12.52 -10.00 0.99
C ASP A 435 -13.37 -8.71 1.00
N PRO A 436 -13.57 -8.08 2.17
CA PRO A 436 -14.37 -6.86 2.27
C PRO A 436 -13.64 -5.67 1.68
N LYS A 437 -14.34 -4.82 0.95
CA LYS A 437 -13.81 -3.56 0.48
C LYS A 437 -13.61 -2.59 1.67
N ILE A 438 -12.36 -2.27 1.98
CA ILE A 438 -11.97 -1.34 3.06
C ILE A 438 -11.33 -0.06 2.54
N TYR A 439 -10.92 -0.03 1.27
CA TYR A 439 -10.27 1.10 0.62
C TYR A 439 -10.91 1.39 -0.74
N VAL A 440 -10.85 2.66 -1.19
CA VAL A 440 -11.55 3.12 -2.40
C VAL A 440 -11.11 2.38 -3.67
N VAL A 441 -9.82 2.16 -3.84
CA VAL A 441 -9.18 1.50 -5.01
C VAL A 441 -8.51 0.18 -4.63
N GLN A 442 -9.18 -0.67 -3.89
CA GLN A 442 -8.62 -1.93 -3.42
C GLN A 442 -8.62 -2.99 -4.52
N THR A 443 -7.49 -3.66 -4.72
CA THR A 443 -7.37 -4.86 -5.56
C THR A 443 -7.77 -6.12 -4.81
N THR A 444 -8.33 -7.10 -5.54
CA THR A 444 -8.80 -8.36 -4.94
C THR A 444 -7.63 -9.23 -4.47
N ASN A 445 -7.78 -9.85 -3.30
CA ASN A 445 -6.79 -10.77 -2.74
C ASN A 445 -6.42 -11.89 -3.73
N LYS A 446 -7.37 -12.38 -4.52
CA LYS A 446 -7.18 -13.50 -5.46
C LYS A 446 -6.22 -13.18 -6.61
N ALA A 447 -6.25 -11.94 -7.12
CA ALA A 447 -5.36 -11.51 -8.19
C ALA A 447 -3.89 -11.49 -7.70
N ILE A 448 -3.67 -10.85 -6.55
CA ILE A 448 -2.34 -10.76 -5.95
C ILE A 448 -1.84 -12.15 -5.52
N ALA A 449 -2.72 -12.98 -4.93
CA ALA A 449 -2.36 -14.34 -4.51
C ALA A 449 -1.87 -15.19 -5.70
N ARG A 450 -2.50 -15.09 -6.87
CA ARG A 450 -2.04 -15.79 -8.07
C ARG A 450 -0.65 -15.34 -8.51
N CYS A 451 -0.42 -14.02 -8.58
CA CYS A 451 0.90 -13.48 -8.91
C CYS A 451 1.96 -13.99 -7.92
N LEU A 452 1.66 -13.93 -6.63
CA LEU A 452 2.54 -14.36 -5.55
C LEU A 452 2.84 -15.86 -5.62
N LEU A 453 1.82 -16.71 -5.75
CA LEU A 453 1.98 -18.15 -5.77
C LEU A 453 2.72 -18.64 -7.02
N MET A 454 2.55 -17.97 -8.17
CA MET A 454 3.27 -18.32 -9.40
C MET A 454 4.77 -18.03 -9.31
N THR A 455 5.21 -17.07 -8.50
CA THR A 455 6.59 -16.54 -8.62
C THR A 455 7.39 -16.53 -7.32
N THR A 456 6.82 -17.02 -6.22
CA THR A 456 7.49 -17.04 -4.91
C THR A 456 7.31 -18.36 -4.17
N ASP A 457 8.25 -18.67 -3.28
CA ASP A 457 8.16 -19.72 -2.29
C ASP A 457 7.86 -19.17 -0.89
N PRO A 458 7.37 -20.00 0.06
CA PRO A 458 7.28 -19.60 1.46
C PRO A 458 8.62 -19.09 1.99
N GLY A 459 8.59 -17.94 2.69
CA GLY A 459 9.79 -17.29 3.17
C GLY A 459 10.48 -16.32 2.18
N ASP A 460 10.09 -16.29 0.91
CA ASP A 460 10.58 -15.27 -0.04
C ASP A 460 10.11 -13.87 0.35
N LEU A 461 10.85 -12.85 -0.11
CA LEU A 461 10.54 -11.45 0.15
C LEU A 461 9.70 -10.86 -0.99
N VAL A 462 8.58 -10.26 -0.62
CA VAL A 462 7.66 -9.53 -1.50
C VAL A 462 7.70 -8.04 -1.17
N PHE A 463 7.66 -7.19 -2.18
CA PHE A 463 7.63 -5.74 -2.01
C PHE A 463 6.45 -5.13 -2.77
N ASP A 464 5.77 -4.16 -2.12
CA ASP A 464 4.71 -3.37 -2.73
C ASP A 464 4.96 -1.88 -2.49
N PRO A 465 5.29 -1.11 -3.54
CA PRO A 465 5.61 0.32 -3.43
C PRO A 465 4.38 1.24 -3.31
N THR A 466 3.16 0.70 -3.43
CA THR A 466 1.90 1.46 -3.43
C THR A 466 0.79 0.66 -2.78
N CYS A 467 0.98 0.34 -1.51
CA CYS A 467 0.24 -0.73 -0.85
C CYS A 467 -1.25 -0.45 -0.60
N GLY A 468 -1.70 0.81 -0.65
CA GLY A 468 -3.08 1.17 -0.32
C GLY A 468 -3.51 0.57 1.02
N SER A 469 -4.54 -0.24 1.03
CA SER A 469 -5.02 -0.93 2.23
C SER A 469 -4.18 -2.13 2.68
N GLY A 470 -2.96 -2.31 2.15
CA GLY A 470 -2.06 -3.39 2.51
C GLY A 470 -2.45 -4.77 1.97
N THR A 471 -3.09 -4.83 0.81
CA THR A 471 -3.56 -6.11 0.25
C THR A 471 -2.40 -7.06 -0.04
N THR A 472 -1.32 -6.57 -0.62
CA THR A 472 -0.12 -7.41 -0.89
C THR A 472 0.51 -7.93 0.39
N GLY A 473 0.67 -7.08 1.42
CA GLY A 473 1.17 -7.49 2.73
C GLY A 473 0.29 -8.55 3.39
N PHE A 474 -1.05 -8.37 3.33
CA PHE A 474 -2.01 -9.34 3.83
C PHE A 474 -1.91 -10.69 3.11
N VAL A 475 -1.83 -10.69 1.78
CA VAL A 475 -1.71 -11.91 0.97
C VAL A 475 -0.35 -12.57 1.20
N ALA A 476 0.73 -11.79 1.28
CA ALA A 476 2.06 -12.33 1.57
C ALA A 476 2.10 -13.01 2.94
N GLU A 477 1.51 -12.40 3.96
CA GLU A 477 1.37 -12.99 5.29
C GLU A 477 0.53 -14.25 5.25
N GLN A 478 -0.61 -14.24 4.54
CA GLN A 478 -1.48 -15.40 4.38
C GLN A 478 -0.72 -16.62 3.85
N TRP A 479 0.20 -16.40 2.92
CA TRP A 479 0.95 -17.46 2.26
C TRP A 479 2.36 -17.67 2.82
N GLY A 480 2.67 -17.07 3.98
CA GLY A 480 3.94 -17.27 4.67
C GLY A 480 5.15 -16.65 3.98
N ARG A 481 4.95 -15.55 3.24
CA ARG A 481 6.03 -14.77 2.63
C ARG A 481 6.41 -13.61 3.56
N ARG A 482 7.66 -13.17 3.45
CA ARG A 482 8.11 -11.91 4.07
C ARG A 482 7.63 -10.76 3.21
N TRP A 483 7.33 -9.63 3.82
CA TRP A 483 6.84 -8.49 3.06
C TRP A 483 7.41 -7.17 3.56
N ILE A 484 7.56 -6.25 2.62
CA ILE A 484 7.78 -4.83 2.82
C ILE A 484 6.74 -4.13 1.96
N THR A 485 6.00 -3.20 2.53
CA THR A 485 5.01 -2.41 1.79
C THR A 485 5.13 -0.95 2.17
N CYS A 486 4.89 -0.05 1.21
CA CYS A 486 4.90 1.38 1.51
C CYS A 486 3.73 2.12 0.83
N ASP A 487 3.37 3.25 1.41
CA ASP A 487 2.39 4.17 0.85
C ASP A 487 2.68 5.60 1.33
N THR A 488 2.32 6.58 0.52
CA THR A 488 2.39 8.00 0.90
C THR A 488 1.19 8.44 1.74
N SER A 489 0.05 7.77 1.61
CA SER A 489 -1.17 8.10 2.34
C SER A 489 -1.16 7.57 3.77
N ARG A 490 -1.35 8.46 4.73
CA ARG A 490 -1.50 8.10 6.15
C ARG A 490 -2.76 7.30 6.41
N VAL A 491 -3.84 7.61 5.70
CA VAL A 491 -5.09 6.86 5.76
C VAL A 491 -4.87 5.43 5.25
N ALA A 492 -4.14 5.25 4.15
CA ALA A 492 -3.77 3.93 3.63
C ALA A 492 -2.94 3.15 4.66
N ILE A 493 -1.91 3.77 5.24
CA ILE A 493 -1.07 3.16 6.30
C ILE A 493 -1.90 2.79 7.53
N ALA A 494 -2.82 3.65 7.98
CA ALA A 494 -3.69 3.36 9.12
C ALA A 494 -4.61 2.16 8.85
N LEU A 495 -5.20 2.08 7.65
CA LEU A 495 -6.05 0.96 7.23
C LEU A 495 -5.26 -0.34 7.06
N ALA A 496 -4.07 -0.27 6.45
CA ALA A 496 -3.18 -1.43 6.31
C ALA A 496 -2.74 -1.96 7.68
N LYS A 497 -2.36 -1.07 8.60
CA LYS A 497 -2.02 -1.39 9.99
C LYS A 497 -3.18 -2.08 10.70
N GLN A 498 -4.39 -1.52 10.65
CA GLN A 498 -5.58 -2.13 11.25
C GLN A 498 -5.87 -3.51 10.66
N ARG A 499 -5.81 -3.65 9.32
CA ARG A 499 -6.05 -4.92 8.62
C ARG A 499 -5.08 -6.01 9.06
N LEU A 500 -3.80 -5.70 9.10
CA LEU A 500 -2.75 -6.64 9.47
C LEU A 500 -2.80 -7.03 10.96
N MET A 501 -3.04 -6.07 11.86
CA MET A 501 -3.16 -6.35 13.30
C MET A 501 -4.33 -7.28 13.65
N THR A 502 -5.41 -7.25 12.87
CA THR A 502 -6.64 -8.01 13.15
C THR A 502 -6.85 -9.19 12.21
N ALA A 503 -5.84 -9.53 11.39
CA ALA A 503 -5.91 -10.63 10.45
C ALA A 503 -5.81 -11.99 11.13
N LEU A 504 -6.62 -12.93 10.64
CA LEU A 504 -6.55 -14.34 10.98
C LEU A 504 -6.35 -15.15 9.71
N PHE A 505 -5.50 -16.15 9.79
CA PHE A 505 -5.14 -17.04 8.70
C PHE A 505 -5.21 -18.49 9.14
N ASP A 506 -5.47 -19.38 8.19
CA ASP A 506 -5.30 -20.80 8.40
C ASP A 506 -3.83 -21.13 8.67
N TYR A 507 -3.60 -22.14 9.53
CA TYR A 507 -2.27 -22.66 9.72
C TYR A 507 -2.00 -23.74 8.68
N TYR A 508 -1.04 -23.52 7.80
CA TYR A 508 -0.62 -24.48 6.78
C TYR A 508 0.47 -25.38 7.33
N GLU A 509 0.38 -26.68 7.06
CA GLU A 509 1.40 -27.65 7.47
C GLU A 509 2.73 -27.39 6.77
N LEU A 510 3.81 -27.33 7.55
CA LEU A 510 5.17 -27.13 7.08
C LEU A 510 5.79 -28.45 6.63
N GLN A 511 6.67 -28.45 5.62
CA GLN A 511 7.42 -29.64 5.21
C GLN A 511 8.37 -30.09 6.32
N HIS A 512 9.07 -29.15 6.96
CA HIS A 512 9.96 -29.36 8.08
C HIS A 512 9.69 -28.32 9.17
N PRO A 513 8.81 -28.61 10.14
CA PRO A 513 8.40 -27.65 11.17
C PRO A 513 9.56 -27.04 11.96
N GLU A 514 10.62 -27.81 12.20
CA GLU A 514 11.82 -27.38 12.92
C GLU A 514 12.66 -26.35 12.15
N GLU A 515 12.56 -26.33 10.83
CA GLU A 515 13.26 -25.36 9.97
C GLU A 515 12.43 -24.08 9.72
N GLY A 516 11.17 -24.10 10.14
CA GLY A 516 10.23 -23.00 9.98
C GLY A 516 9.68 -22.86 8.55
N ILE A 517 9.03 -21.72 8.29
CA ILE A 517 8.29 -21.48 7.04
C ILE A 517 9.14 -21.58 5.76
N GLY A 518 10.43 -21.28 5.87
CA GLY A 518 11.35 -21.37 4.73
C GLY A 518 11.62 -22.79 4.24
N SER A 519 11.17 -23.83 4.97
CA SER A 519 11.23 -25.22 4.51
C SER A 519 10.18 -25.56 3.45
N GLY A 520 9.15 -24.73 3.30
CA GLY A 520 8.03 -24.93 2.39
C GLY A 520 6.77 -25.44 3.08
N LEU A 521 5.68 -25.49 2.33
CA LEU A 521 4.38 -26.00 2.77
C LEU A 521 4.12 -27.38 2.17
N LEU A 522 3.31 -28.18 2.85
CA LEU A 522 2.74 -29.40 2.29
C LEU A 522 1.53 -29.03 1.42
N TYR A 523 1.52 -29.51 0.18
CA TYR A 523 0.47 -29.20 -0.80
C TYR A 523 -0.28 -30.47 -1.22
N ASP A 524 -1.51 -30.28 -1.64
CA ASP A 524 -2.24 -31.32 -2.35
C ASP A 524 -1.66 -31.53 -3.75
N THR A 525 -1.81 -32.75 -4.26
CA THR A 525 -1.34 -33.14 -5.59
C THR A 525 -2.46 -33.78 -6.38
N VAL A 526 -2.38 -33.66 -7.70
CA VAL A 526 -3.33 -34.32 -8.62
C VAL A 526 -2.57 -35.19 -9.61
N PRO A 527 -3.14 -36.32 -10.04
CA PRO A 527 -2.51 -37.17 -11.06
C PRO A 527 -2.45 -36.45 -12.41
N HIS A 528 -1.38 -36.69 -13.17
CA HIS A 528 -1.21 -36.23 -14.54
C HIS A 528 -0.96 -37.43 -15.46
N ILE A 529 -2.02 -38.18 -15.76
CA ILE A 529 -1.97 -39.37 -16.62
C ILE A 529 -2.08 -38.95 -18.07
N THR A 530 -1.07 -39.26 -18.84
CA THR A 530 -0.99 -38.95 -20.29
C THR A 530 -1.02 -40.22 -21.12
N LEU A 531 -1.32 -40.10 -22.42
CA LEU A 531 -1.16 -41.19 -23.37
C LEU A 531 0.24 -41.81 -23.30
N LYS A 532 1.27 -40.95 -23.21
CA LYS A 532 2.68 -41.36 -23.14
C LYS A 532 3.00 -42.20 -21.91
N SER A 533 2.51 -41.77 -20.74
CA SER A 533 2.76 -42.50 -19.50
C SER A 533 2.14 -43.89 -19.51
N ILE A 534 0.92 -44.04 -20.07
CA ILE A 534 0.27 -45.35 -20.17
C ILE A 534 0.98 -46.25 -21.19
N VAL A 535 1.32 -45.70 -22.35
CA VAL A 535 2.02 -46.41 -23.43
C VAL A 535 3.36 -46.98 -22.99
N ASN A 536 4.12 -46.20 -22.24
CA ASN A 536 5.44 -46.60 -21.73
C ASN A 536 5.34 -47.39 -20.42
N ASN A 537 4.18 -47.46 -19.81
CA ASN A 537 3.99 -48.01 -18.45
C ASN A 537 4.84 -47.27 -17.42
N ASP A 538 4.94 -45.95 -17.58
CA ASP A 538 5.65 -45.07 -16.65
C ASP A 538 4.87 -44.90 -15.34
N THR A 539 5.57 -44.59 -14.27
CA THR A 539 4.93 -44.18 -13.01
C THR A 539 4.08 -42.93 -13.25
N VAL A 540 2.89 -42.88 -12.66
CA VAL A 540 2.00 -41.72 -12.80
C VAL A 540 2.69 -40.49 -12.21
N SER A 541 2.90 -39.46 -13.02
CA SER A 541 3.35 -38.16 -12.52
C SER A 541 2.20 -37.45 -11.81
N SER A 542 2.52 -36.64 -10.82
CA SER A 542 1.57 -35.78 -10.13
C SER A 542 1.99 -34.31 -10.25
N GLU A 543 1.02 -33.43 -10.32
CA GLU A 543 1.22 -31.98 -10.26
C GLU A 543 0.88 -31.44 -8.89
N THR A 544 1.65 -30.50 -8.40
CA THR A 544 1.45 -29.86 -7.10
C THR A 544 0.48 -28.70 -7.24
N LEU A 545 -0.51 -28.63 -6.36
CA LEU A 545 -1.46 -27.53 -6.28
C LEU A 545 -0.98 -26.48 -5.28
N TYR A 546 -0.20 -25.52 -5.75
CA TYR A 546 0.42 -24.49 -4.88
C TYR A 546 -0.60 -23.56 -4.21
N ASP A 547 -1.84 -23.54 -4.69
CA ASP A 547 -2.96 -22.82 -4.10
C ASP A 547 -3.80 -23.68 -3.13
N LYS A 548 -3.42 -24.95 -2.89
CA LYS A 548 -4.08 -25.87 -1.97
C LYS A 548 -3.09 -26.47 -0.95
N PRO A 549 -2.60 -25.67 -0.01
CA PRO A 549 -1.78 -26.18 1.09
C PRO A 549 -2.63 -27.01 2.04
N LYS A 550 -2.04 -28.00 2.69
CA LYS A 550 -2.69 -28.74 3.77
C LYS A 550 -2.87 -27.85 4.98
N ILE A 551 -4.06 -27.87 5.56
CA ILE A 551 -4.44 -27.04 6.70
C ILE A 551 -4.47 -27.88 7.97
N ASP A 552 -3.75 -27.41 8.98
CA ASP A 552 -3.87 -27.90 10.35
C ASP A 552 -5.01 -27.15 11.06
N ASN A 553 -6.17 -27.80 11.15
CA ASN A 553 -7.37 -27.22 11.75
C ASN A 553 -7.28 -27.05 13.29
N SER A 554 -6.26 -27.62 13.93
CA SER A 554 -6.04 -27.45 15.37
C SER A 554 -5.40 -26.10 15.72
N ARG A 555 -4.89 -25.36 14.73
CA ARG A 555 -4.16 -24.11 14.90
C ARG A 555 -4.77 -22.99 14.07
N VAL A 556 -4.58 -21.78 14.56
CA VAL A 556 -4.92 -20.54 13.86
C VAL A 556 -3.71 -19.63 13.85
N ARG A 557 -3.51 -18.92 12.78
CA ARG A 557 -2.36 -18.05 12.62
C ARG A 557 -2.78 -16.58 12.56
N VAL A 558 -2.01 -15.76 13.24
CA VAL A 558 -2.08 -14.29 13.19
C VAL A 558 -0.91 -13.74 12.39
N THR A 559 -0.95 -12.45 12.05
CA THR A 559 0.18 -11.76 11.43
C THR A 559 1.38 -11.80 12.37
N GLY A 560 2.56 -12.11 11.82
CA GLY A 560 3.82 -12.02 12.55
C GLY A 560 4.16 -10.59 12.96
N PRO A 561 5.16 -10.37 13.82
CA PRO A 561 5.60 -9.04 14.22
C PRO A 561 6.01 -8.19 13.01
N PHE A 562 5.63 -6.91 13.02
CA PHE A 562 6.00 -5.97 11.98
C PHE A 562 6.28 -4.58 12.54
N THR A 563 7.06 -3.79 11.79
CA THR A 563 7.35 -2.40 12.12
C THR A 563 6.48 -1.46 11.29
N VAL A 564 6.15 -0.31 11.88
CA VAL A 564 5.66 0.86 11.14
C VAL A 564 6.78 1.88 11.12
N GLU A 565 7.19 2.24 9.93
CA GLU A 565 8.34 3.10 9.67
C GLU A 565 7.93 4.30 8.83
N ALA A 566 8.74 5.33 8.83
CA ALA A 566 8.54 6.47 7.95
C ALA A 566 9.86 6.95 7.34
N VAL A 567 9.73 7.50 6.14
CA VAL A 567 10.79 8.29 5.51
C VAL A 567 10.92 9.58 6.32
N PRO A 568 12.14 9.95 6.79
CA PRO A 568 12.34 11.23 7.44
C PRO A 568 12.05 12.36 6.46
N SER A 569 11.52 13.44 6.96
CA SER A 569 11.32 14.62 6.14
C SER A 569 12.63 15.18 5.65
N PRO A 570 12.70 15.62 4.39
CA PRO A 570 13.90 16.24 3.86
C PRO A 570 14.20 17.53 4.63
N THR A 571 15.42 17.63 5.17
CA THR A 571 15.88 18.82 5.90
C THR A 571 16.30 19.92 4.93
N VAL A 572 15.86 21.14 5.18
CA VAL A 572 16.27 22.33 4.42
C VAL A 572 17.61 22.83 4.98
N LYS A 573 18.62 23.02 4.13
CA LYS A 573 19.89 23.68 4.56
C LYS A 573 19.60 25.10 5.01
N PRO A 574 20.20 25.57 6.13
CA PRO A 574 20.15 26.98 6.46
C PRO A 574 20.70 27.82 5.32
N LEU A 575 20.08 28.95 5.02
CA LEU A 575 20.50 29.90 3.97
C LEU A 575 21.95 30.33 4.08
N THR A 576 22.61 30.17 5.24
CA THR A 576 24.02 30.47 5.50
C THR A 576 24.99 29.47 4.87
N GLU A 577 24.53 28.31 4.38
CA GLU A 577 25.37 27.28 3.75
C GLU A 577 25.16 27.18 2.23
N VAL A 578 24.36 28.06 1.65
CA VAL A 578 24.12 28.10 0.20
C VAL A 578 24.93 29.28 -0.38
N ASP A 579 26.08 29.00 -0.94
CA ASP A 579 26.91 29.96 -1.71
C ASP A 579 26.25 30.27 -3.08
N VAL A 580 25.02 30.74 -3.11
CA VAL A 580 24.38 31.22 -4.33
C VAL A 580 24.00 32.68 -4.16
N LYS A 581 24.70 33.53 -4.90
CA LYS A 581 24.30 34.92 -5.11
C LYS A 581 23.01 34.96 -5.91
N ILE A 582 21.85 34.85 -5.25
CA ILE A 582 20.57 35.24 -5.79
C ILE A 582 20.51 36.75 -5.72
N PRO A 583 20.19 37.51 -6.80
CA PRO A 583 19.87 38.92 -6.68
C PRO A 583 18.61 39.01 -5.79
N ALA A 584 18.82 39.25 -4.52
CA ALA A 584 17.71 39.45 -3.59
C ALA A 584 17.07 40.80 -3.91
N ASP A 585 15.77 40.79 -4.06
CA ASP A 585 14.98 41.99 -3.87
C ASP A 585 15.25 42.44 -2.42
N ASP A 586 15.86 43.61 -2.26
CA ASP A 586 16.30 44.14 -0.95
C ASP A 586 15.15 44.25 0.08
N SER A 587 13.88 44.22 -0.35
CA SER A 587 12.71 44.26 0.51
C SER A 587 12.41 42.89 1.16
N VAL A 588 12.67 41.78 0.46
CA VAL A 588 12.46 40.40 0.95
C VAL A 588 13.61 39.98 1.89
N ALA A 589 14.84 40.41 1.60
CA ALA A 589 16.02 40.10 2.41
C ALA A 589 15.96 40.72 3.81
N ARG A 590 15.19 41.80 4.02
CA ARG A 590 15.05 42.47 5.32
C ARG A 590 14.04 41.80 6.26
N SER A 591 13.02 41.08 5.73
CA SER A 591 12.00 40.45 6.54
C SER A 591 12.35 39.02 6.93
N GLY A 592 13.28 38.34 6.24
CA GLY A 592 13.54 36.90 6.38
C GLY A 592 12.40 35.99 5.91
N GLU A 593 11.41 36.60 5.26
CA GLU A 593 10.20 35.93 4.78
C GLU A 593 10.43 35.34 3.39
N THR A 594 9.95 34.13 3.14
CA THR A 594 9.91 33.54 1.81
C THR A 594 8.66 34.02 1.07
N LEU A 595 8.70 34.03 -0.28
CA LEU A 595 7.53 34.41 -1.10
C LEU A 595 6.29 33.61 -0.72
N ARG A 596 6.44 32.34 -0.34
CA ARG A 596 5.33 31.48 0.07
C ARG A 596 4.80 31.75 1.48
N GLN A 597 5.66 32.18 2.41
CA GLN A 597 5.20 32.61 3.73
C GLN A 597 4.32 33.86 3.61
N SER A 598 4.62 34.73 2.68
CA SER A 598 3.73 35.85 2.34
C SER A 598 2.35 35.36 1.87
N ASP A 599 2.33 34.39 0.95
CA ASP A 599 1.07 33.81 0.46
C ASP A 599 0.27 33.12 1.58
N TRP A 600 0.95 32.40 2.46
CA TRP A 600 0.29 31.73 3.60
C TRP A 600 -0.28 32.72 4.60
N ARG A 601 0.42 33.81 4.84
CA ARG A 601 -0.05 34.90 5.70
C ARG A 601 -1.29 35.58 5.13
N ASP A 602 -1.28 35.91 3.83
CA ASP A 602 -2.40 36.55 3.16
C ASP A 602 -3.61 35.61 3.10
N GLU A 603 -3.39 34.32 2.90
CA GLU A 603 -4.42 33.31 2.96
C GLU A 603 -4.97 33.13 4.36
N LEU A 604 -4.11 33.16 5.41
CA LEU A 604 -4.54 33.09 6.80
C LEU A 604 -5.41 34.28 7.20
N LEU A 605 -5.06 35.48 6.74
CA LEU A 605 -5.89 36.68 6.93
C LEU A 605 -7.25 36.55 6.25
N ARG A 606 -7.28 35.93 5.08
CA ARG A 606 -8.50 35.77 4.26
C ARG A 606 -9.44 34.70 4.80
N THR A 607 -8.91 33.54 5.23
CA THR A 607 -9.70 32.35 5.58
C THR A 607 -9.85 32.14 7.08
N GLY A 608 -8.94 32.67 7.89
CA GLY A 608 -8.85 32.34 9.32
C GLY A 608 -8.44 30.88 9.55
N ILE A 609 -8.63 30.44 10.79
CA ILE A 609 -8.35 29.05 11.22
C ILE A 609 -9.67 28.41 11.62
N ARG A 610 -9.95 27.23 11.07
CA ARG A 610 -11.14 26.46 11.40
C ARG A 610 -10.89 25.61 12.65
N GLY A 611 -11.76 25.74 13.63
CA GLY A 611 -11.85 24.90 14.81
C GLY A 611 -12.93 23.81 14.67
N LYS A 612 -13.20 23.12 15.77
CA LYS A 612 -14.23 22.07 15.84
C LYS A 612 -15.64 22.69 15.74
N GLY A 613 -16.57 21.97 15.10
CA GLY A 613 -17.98 22.36 15.04
C GLY A 613 -18.26 23.62 14.22
N GLY A 614 -17.36 23.99 13.31
CA GLY A 614 -17.53 25.17 12.43
C GLY A 614 -17.12 26.49 13.10
N GLN A 615 -16.47 26.46 14.25
CA GLN A 615 -15.87 27.64 14.87
C GLN A 615 -14.70 28.15 14.03
N MET A 616 -14.51 29.48 13.97
CA MET A 616 -13.43 30.10 13.23
C MET A 616 -12.66 31.07 14.12
N ILE A 617 -11.31 31.04 13.99
CA ILE A 617 -10.45 32.13 14.47
C ILE A 617 -10.23 33.05 13.29
N GLU A 618 -10.88 34.19 13.25
CA GLU A 618 -10.69 35.21 12.23
C GLU A 618 -9.67 36.24 12.71
N PHE A 619 -8.88 36.77 11.76
CA PHE A 619 -7.88 37.80 12.08
C PHE A 619 -8.29 39.15 11.49
N SER A 620 -8.07 40.20 12.26
CA SER A 620 -8.25 41.58 11.79
C SER A 620 -7.01 42.06 10.99
N ARG A 621 -5.84 41.55 11.34
CA ARG A 621 -4.58 41.79 10.66
C ARG A 621 -3.65 40.57 10.81
N VAL A 622 -2.80 40.34 9.83
CA VAL A 622 -1.67 39.39 9.86
C VAL A 622 -0.51 40.06 9.15
N GLU A 623 0.52 40.42 9.88
CA GLU A 623 1.66 41.18 9.37
C GLU A 623 2.98 40.43 9.53
N PRO A 624 3.98 40.62 8.64
CA PRO A 624 5.27 39.99 8.79
C PRO A 624 5.99 40.49 10.03
N LEU A 625 6.66 39.59 10.73
CA LEU A 625 7.41 39.91 11.93
C LEU A 625 8.89 40.16 11.64
N SER A 626 9.30 41.43 11.63
CA SER A 626 10.70 41.79 11.39
C SER A 626 11.56 41.51 12.60
N GLY A 627 12.81 41.01 12.34
CA GLY A 627 13.84 40.82 13.37
C GLY A 627 13.69 39.55 14.23
N ALA A 628 12.76 38.70 13.91
CA ALA A 628 12.62 37.34 14.45
C ALA A 628 13.07 36.32 13.39
N ARG A 629 13.57 35.17 13.83
CA ARG A 629 14.02 34.10 12.93
C ARG A 629 13.04 32.93 12.91
N TRP A 630 12.40 32.67 14.05
CA TRP A 630 11.56 31.52 14.27
C TRP A 630 10.08 31.88 14.39
N LEU A 631 9.79 33.18 14.61
CA LEU A 631 8.48 33.75 14.48
C LEU A 631 8.41 34.53 13.16
N HIS A 632 7.41 34.24 12.34
CA HIS A 632 7.31 34.74 10.97
C HIS A 632 6.28 35.85 10.80
N ALA A 633 5.23 35.85 11.63
CA ALA A 633 4.19 36.86 11.56
C ALA A 633 3.61 37.20 12.96
N GLU A 634 3.03 38.39 13.06
CA GLU A 634 2.15 38.76 14.16
C GLU A 634 0.74 39.01 13.62
N ALA A 635 -0.25 38.68 14.45
CA ALA A 635 -1.67 38.83 14.09
C ALA A 635 -2.51 39.32 15.28
N ALA A 636 -3.68 39.85 14.99
CA ALA A 636 -4.68 40.20 15.97
C ALA A 636 -6.00 39.50 15.60
N THR A 637 -6.64 38.88 16.58
CA THR A 637 -7.96 38.27 16.39
C THR A 637 -9.03 39.33 16.13
N LYS A 638 -10.09 38.97 15.45
CA LYS A 638 -11.20 39.89 15.09
C LYS A 638 -12.27 39.96 16.18
N ASP A 639 -12.10 39.26 17.29
CA ASP A 639 -13.04 39.18 18.40
C ASP A 639 -13.17 40.49 19.16
N THR A 640 -14.25 40.64 19.94
CA THR A 640 -14.49 41.80 20.81
C THR A 640 -13.35 42.06 21.79
N ASN A 641 -12.62 41.03 22.21
CA ASN A 641 -11.37 41.12 22.98
C ASN A 641 -10.21 40.69 22.10
N SER A 642 -9.78 41.58 21.19
CA SER A 642 -8.67 41.30 20.28
C SER A 642 -7.45 40.77 21.01
N GLN A 643 -7.03 39.54 20.70
CA GLN A 643 -5.88 38.87 21.28
C GLN A 643 -4.64 39.07 20.37
N ASN A 644 -3.50 39.28 20.99
CA ASN A 644 -2.22 39.37 20.29
C ASN A 644 -1.69 37.96 20.01
N VAL A 645 -1.45 37.68 18.76
CA VAL A 645 -1.04 36.34 18.23
C VAL A 645 0.30 36.44 17.54
N VAL A 646 1.22 35.51 17.81
CA VAL A 646 2.44 35.37 17.03
C VAL A 646 2.44 34.00 16.34
N ILE A 647 3.02 33.94 15.14
CA ILE A 647 2.90 32.79 14.23
C ILE A 647 4.27 32.31 13.82
N SER A 648 4.49 31.01 14.01
CA SER A 648 5.62 30.26 13.49
C SER A 648 5.13 29.33 12.37
N PHE A 649 5.49 29.62 11.12
CA PHE A 649 5.21 28.72 10.00
C PHE A 649 6.27 27.63 9.92
N GLY A 650 5.83 26.38 9.78
CA GLY A 650 6.70 25.24 9.52
C GLY A 650 7.25 25.25 8.10
N PRO A 651 8.20 24.35 7.80
CA PRO A 651 8.77 24.23 6.46
C PRO A 651 7.75 23.69 5.46
N GLU A 652 7.97 24.00 4.17
CA GLU A 652 7.07 23.59 3.06
C GLU A 652 6.98 22.07 2.87
N HIS A 653 8.08 21.37 3.08
CA HIS A 653 8.23 19.95 2.71
C HIS A 653 8.81 19.10 3.84
N ALA A 654 8.67 19.57 5.08
CA ALA A 654 9.17 18.90 6.26
C ALA A 654 8.19 19.06 7.43
N PRO A 655 8.16 18.16 8.43
CA PRO A 655 7.45 18.42 9.66
C PRO A 655 8.12 19.58 10.43
N LEU A 656 7.32 20.26 11.20
CA LEU A 656 7.81 21.24 12.14
C LEU A 656 8.57 20.53 13.26
N GLU A 657 9.85 20.91 13.44
CA GLU A 657 10.77 20.23 14.34
C GLU A 657 10.74 20.77 15.79
N PRO A 658 11.14 19.94 16.79
CA PRO A 658 11.22 20.37 18.20
C PRO A 658 12.06 21.61 18.42
N ARG A 659 13.18 21.75 17.68
CA ARG A 659 14.07 22.90 17.74
C ARG A 659 13.37 24.20 17.33
N GLN A 660 12.56 24.15 16.28
CA GLN A 660 11.80 25.34 15.83
C GLN A 660 10.80 25.74 16.89
N VAL A 661 10.10 24.79 17.52
CA VAL A 661 9.17 25.05 18.62
C VAL A 661 9.87 25.73 19.79
N GLU A 662 10.97 25.16 20.27
CA GLU A 662 11.73 25.69 21.40
C GLU A 662 12.23 27.12 21.13
N MET A 663 12.77 27.37 19.95
CA MET A 663 13.30 28.66 19.59
C MET A 663 12.21 29.72 19.36
N ALA A 664 11.08 29.32 18.75
CA ALA A 664 9.95 30.21 18.57
C ALA A 664 9.34 30.64 19.94
N ILE A 665 9.26 29.70 20.89
CA ILE A 665 8.82 30.03 22.28
C ILE A 665 9.79 31.02 22.92
N LYS A 666 11.12 30.78 22.81
CA LYS A 666 12.13 31.71 23.37
C LYS A 666 12.10 33.10 22.73
N GLU A 667 11.76 33.18 21.41
CA GLU A 667 11.54 34.47 20.76
C GLU A 667 10.27 35.15 21.24
N ALA A 668 9.18 34.39 21.41
CA ALA A 668 7.91 34.88 21.89
C ALA A 668 7.99 35.38 23.33
N GLU A 669 8.79 34.74 24.19
CA GLU A 669 9.06 35.18 25.59
C GLU A 669 9.70 36.57 25.68
N LYS A 670 10.51 36.93 24.70
CA LYS A 670 11.23 38.22 24.68
C LYS A 670 10.39 39.39 24.19
N ARG A 671 9.19 39.11 23.68
CA ARG A 671 8.33 40.17 23.13
C ARG A 671 7.61 41.00 24.20
N ILE A 672 7.43 42.27 23.88
CA ILE A 672 6.70 43.22 24.70
C ILE A 672 5.74 43.98 23.76
N PRO A 673 4.39 43.84 23.93
CA PRO A 673 3.69 43.01 24.95
C PRO A 673 3.85 41.54 24.67
N LYS A 674 3.73 40.70 25.69
CA LYS A 674 3.67 39.23 25.50
C LYS A 674 2.48 38.85 24.64
N PRO A 675 2.61 37.84 23.77
CA PRO A 675 1.49 37.31 22.99
C PRO A 675 0.50 36.58 23.91
N ASN A 676 -0.78 36.59 23.57
CA ASN A 676 -1.80 35.77 24.19
C ASN A 676 -1.80 34.34 23.59
N ILE A 677 -1.48 34.24 22.30
CA ILE A 677 -1.49 32.99 21.58
C ILE A 677 -0.21 32.89 20.74
N VAL A 678 0.40 31.71 20.75
CA VAL A 678 1.47 31.32 19.81
C VAL A 678 0.93 30.24 18.91
N LEU A 679 0.88 30.51 17.62
CA LEU A 679 0.43 29.55 16.61
C LEU A 679 1.65 28.89 15.94
N PHE A 680 1.68 27.57 15.98
CA PHE A 680 2.55 26.76 15.18
C PHE A 680 1.77 26.24 13.99
N VAL A 681 2.06 26.76 12.80
CA VAL A 681 1.29 26.53 11.59
C VAL A 681 2.15 25.73 10.62
N ALA A 682 1.81 24.46 10.38
CA ALA A 682 2.63 23.56 9.59
C ALA A 682 1.78 22.57 8.78
N PHE A 683 2.34 22.03 7.72
CA PHE A 683 1.74 20.91 6.98
C PHE A 683 1.80 19.62 7.80
N GLN A 684 2.85 19.46 8.59
CA GLN A 684 3.11 18.32 9.46
C GLN A 684 3.83 18.74 10.73
N PHE A 685 3.69 17.92 11.77
CA PHE A 685 4.40 18.09 13.04
C PHE A 685 5.22 16.85 13.34
N ASP A 686 6.49 17.03 13.71
CA ASP A 686 7.26 15.98 14.35
C ASP A 686 6.56 15.58 15.65
N PRO A 687 6.47 14.27 16.00
CA PRO A 687 5.80 13.84 17.22
C PRO A 687 6.35 14.48 18.50
N GLU A 688 7.67 14.70 18.58
CA GLU A 688 8.32 15.37 19.71
C GLU A 688 8.04 16.88 19.72
N ALA A 689 7.95 17.50 18.53
CA ALA A 689 7.54 18.90 18.41
C ALA A 689 6.08 19.09 18.87
N ALA A 690 5.19 18.20 18.43
CA ALA A 690 3.80 18.21 18.85
C ALA A 690 3.68 18.04 20.37
N LYS A 691 4.44 17.12 20.97
CA LYS A 691 4.55 16.91 22.41
C LYS A 691 5.03 18.19 23.12
N ASN A 692 6.12 18.81 22.65
CA ASN A 692 6.66 20.01 23.27
C ASN A 692 5.65 21.16 23.27
N ILE A 693 4.84 21.29 22.21
CA ILE A 693 3.77 22.30 22.16
C ILE A 693 2.68 21.96 23.18
N ASP A 694 2.27 20.70 23.29
CA ASP A 694 1.18 20.24 24.14
C ASP A 694 1.55 20.30 25.65
N GLU A 695 2.80 19.99 25.99
CA GLU A 695 3.27 19.91 27.39
C GLU A 695 3.81 21.24 27.92
N THR A 696 4.09 22.23 27.08
CA THR A 696 4.58 23.53 27.54
C THR A 696 3.46 24.31 28.22
N ASN A 697 3.49 24.34 29.53
CA ASN A 697 2.58 25.15 30.32
C ASN A 697 3.15 26.56 30.49
N TRP A 698 2.71 27.48 29.66
CA TRP A 698 3.12 28.87 29.72
C TRP A 698 1.97 29.73 30.27
N LYS A 699 2.15 30.25 31.46
CA LYS A 699 1.11 31.05 32.15
C LYS A 699 0.67 32.22 31.24
N ASP A 700 -0.65 32.36 31.07
CA ASP A 700 -1.32 33.42 30.31
C ASP A 700 -1.03 33.42 28.79
N VAL A 701 -0.39 32.36 28.25
CA VAL A 701 -0.13 32.19 26.80
C VAL A 701 -0.60 30.83 26.35
N THR A 702 -1.44 30.78 25.34
CA THR A 702 -1.91 29.51 24.74
C THR A 702 -1.08 29.13 23.54
N LEU A 703 -0.53 27.92 23.52
CA LEU A 703 0.17 27.37 22.37
C LEU A 703 -0.81 26.53 21.54
N LEU A 704 -0.90 26.76 20.25
CA LEU A 704 -1.83 26.06 19.37
C LEU A 704 -1.13 25.47 18.15
N LYS A 705 -1.50 24.23 17.81
CA LYS A 705 -1.07 23.56 16.58
C LYS A 705 -2.12 23.78 15.48
N VAL A 706 -1.69 24.27 14.35
CA VAL A 706 -2.53 24.52 13.19
C VAL A 706 -1.98 23.78 11.98
N GLN A 707 -2.77 22.92 11.41
CA GLN A 707 -2.41 22.23 10.18
C GLN A 707 -2.76 23.10 8.99
N MET A 708 -1.81 23.24 8.09
CA MET A 708 -2.00 23.87 6.79
C MET A 708 -2.55 22.85 5.80
N ASN A 709 -3.45 23.30 4.95
CA ASN A 709 -3.88 22.51 3.81
C ASN A 709 -2.79 22.49 2.74
N ALA A 710 -2.55 21.30 2.24
CA ALA A 710 -1.58 21.07 1.18
C ALA A 710 -1.86 21.81 -0.13
N ASP A 711 -3.08 22.26 -0.36
CA ASP A 711 -3.43 23.12 -1.50
C ASP A 711 -2.70 24.47 -1.52
N LEU A 712 -2.20 24.87 -0.36
CA LEU A 712 -1.34 26.06 -0.27
C LEU A 712 0.02 25.87 -0.97
N LEU A 713 0.34 24.63 -1.35
CA LEU A 713 1.53 24.30 -2.12
C LEU A 713 1.32 24.39 -3.65
N THR A 714 0.06 24.42 -4.14
CA THR A 714 -0.26 24.36 -5.56
C THR A 714 -1.34 25.37 -5.96
N GLU A 715 -1.07 26.23 -6.95
CA GLU A 715 -2.06 27.21 -7.41
C GLU A 715 -3.26 26.59 -8.15
N ASP A 716 -3.06 25.44 -8.81
CA ASP A 716 -4.11 24.78 -9.60
C ASP A 716 -5.23 24.17 -8.74
N LEU A 717 -4.93 23.76 -7.52
CA LEU A 717 -5.91 23.24 -6.59
C LEU A 717 -6.73 24.37 -5.93
N LYS A 718 -6.12 25.53 -5.67
CA LYS A 718 -6.80 26.74 -5.17
C LYS A 718 -7.96 27.16 -6.07
N LYS A 719 -7.86 27.02 -7.40
CA LYS A 719 -8.87 27.46 -8.36
C LYS A 719 -10.12 26.57 -8.42
N LYS A 720 -10.08 25.38 -7.89
CA LYS A 720 -11.17 24.38 -7.95
C LYS A 720 -12.05 24.33 -6.72
N ARG A 721 -11.69 25.02 -5.64
CA ARG A 721 -12.42 24.98 -4.37
C ARG A 721 -13.56 25.99 -4.31
N VAL A 722 -14.68 25.52 -3.75
CA VAL A 722 -15.85 26.32 -3.40
C VAL A 722 -15.76 26.84 -1.97
N THR A 723 -15.07 26.12 -1.05
CA THR A 723 -14.90 26.46 0.36
C THR A 723 -13.45 26.81 0.70
N ASN A 724 -13.29 27.85 1.54
CA ASN A 724 -11.98 28.44 1.86
C ASN A 724 -11.38 27.83 3.15
N GLU A 725 -11.22 26.51 3.21
CA GLU A 725 -10.68 25.84 4.38
C GLU A 725 -9.19 25.56 4.21
N SER A 726 -8.37 26.55 4.52
CA SER A 726 -6.91 26.44 4.32
C SER A 726 -6.14 26.07 5.59
N PHE A 727 -6.73 26.30 6.79
CA PHE A 727 -6.08 26.09 8.08
C PHE A 727 -7.02 25.43 9.08
N TRP A 728 -6.54 24.38 9.77
CA TRP A 728 -7.29 23.68 10.83
C TRP A 728 -6.53 23.63 12.13
N LEU A 729 -7.26 23.83 13.23
CA LEU A 729 -6.74 23.63 14.56
C LEU A 729 -6.61 22.12 14.84
N ILE A 730 -5.42 21.66 15.19
CA ILE A 730 -5.19 20.29 15.67
C ILE A 730 -5.52 20.25 17.15
N GLY A 731 -6.40 19.30 17.53
CA GLY A 731 -6.72 19.08 18.94
C GLY A 731 -5.53 18.49 19.70
N GLN A 732 -5.40 18.83 20.96
CA GLN A 732 -4.47 18.19 21.89
C GLN A 732 -5.08 16.88 22.40
N PRO A 733 -4.29 15.78 22.56
CA PRO A 733 -4.80 14.55 23.17
C PRO A 733 -5.23 14.80 24.62
N ASP A 734 -6.52 14.58 24.88
CA ASP A 734 -7.06 14.63 26.24
C ASP A 734 -7.05 13.20 26.82
N VAL A 735 -6.07 12.93 27.65
CA VAL A 735 -5.81 11.63 28.25
C VAL A 735 -5.66 11.74 29.74
N GLN A 736 -6.43 10.96 30.48
CA GLN A 736 -6.39 10.85 31.93
C GLN A 736 -5.79 9.50 32.34
N LEU A 737 -4.91 9.53 33.34
CA LEU A 737 -4.33 8.31 33.94
C LEU A 737 -4.86 8.20 35.38
N ASP A 738 -5.55 7.12 35.68
CA ASP A 738 -6.13 6.85 36.97
C ASP A 738 -5.49 5.63 37.64
N LYS A 739 -5.22 5.72 38.94
CA LYS A 739 -4.80 4.60 39.77
C LYS A 739 -6.01 3.94 40.42
N ILE A 740 -6.21 2.65 40.14
CA ILE A 740 -7.34 1.89 40.69
C ILE A 740 -7.19 1.70 42.20
N LYS A 741 -8.17 2.16 42.93
CA LYS A 741 -8.15 2.21 44.43
C LYS A 741 -8.77 0.97 45.07
N ASP A 742 -9.70 0.30 44.39
CA ASP A 742 -10.53 -0.77 44.93
C ASP A 742 -10.68 -1.94 43.91
N GLY A 743 -11.06 -3.12 44.42
CA GLY A 743 -11.30 -4.32 43.64
C GLY A 743 -10.02 -5.17 43.36
N ASP A 744 -10.13 -6.17 42.47
CA ASP A 744 -9.07 -7.13 42.18
C ASP A 744 -7.87 -6.50 41.46
N ASP A 745 -8.10 -5.34 40.82
CA ASP A 745 -7.06 -4.59 40.09
C ASP A 745 -6.46 -3.44 40.93
N LYS A 746 -6.68 -3.45 42.24
CA LYS A 746 -6.15 -2.41 43.14
C LYS A 746 -4.64 -2.21 42.97
N GLY A 747 -4.23 -0.96 42.82
CA GLY A 747 -2.83 -0.58 42.61
C GLY A 747 -2.35 -0.64 41.18
N LYS A 748 -3.17 -1.11 40.23
CA LYS A 748 -2.93 -0.98 38.79
C LYS A 748 -3.39 0.41 38.32
N TYR A 749 -2.96 0.74 37.10
CA TYR A 749 -3.33 1.98 36.40
C TYR A 749 -4.27 1.70 35.27
N GLN A 750 -5.06 2.71 34.94
CA GLN A 750 -5.96 2.68 33.77
C GLN A 750 -5.91 4.03 33.07
N VAL A 751 -5.85 4.00 31.75
CA VAL A 751 -5.87 5.19 30.89
C VAL A 751 -7.26 5.37 30.34
N GLN A 752 -7.78 6.61 30.41
CA GLN A 752 -8.99 7.02 29.73
C GLN A 752 -8.66 8.08 28.69
N VAL A 753 -9.00 7.82 27.43
CA VAL A 753 -8.91 8.77 26.34
C VAL A 753 -10.24 9.51 26.25
N LEU A 754 -10.25 10.76 26.64
CA LEU A 754 -11.44 11.61 26.66
C LEU A 754 -11.72 12.22 25.28
N GLY A 755 -10.70 12.30 24.44
CA GLY A 755 -10.79 12.83 23.08
C GLY A 755 -9.64 13.75 22.74
N PHE A 756 -9.94 14.80 22.00
CA PHE A 756 -9.00 15.86 21.68
C PHE A 756 -9.51 17.18 22.27
N ASP A 757 -8.63 17.92 22.91
CA ASP A 757 -8.89 19.28 23.34
C ASP A 757 -8.78 20.23 22.15
N TYR A 758 -9.79 21.08 21.99
CA TYR A 758 -9.85 22.09 20.95
C TYR A 758 -9.96 23.47 21.59
N TYR A 759 -9.29 24.46 21.00
CA TYR A 759 -9.44 25.84 21.43
C TYR A 759 -10.81 26.39 20.99
N ASP A 760 -11.61 26.83 21.92
CA ASP A 760 -12.87 27.53 21.65
C ASP A 760 -12.59 29.01 21.38
N THR A 761 -12.74 29.39 20.13
CA THR A 761 -12.49 30.73 19.64
C THR A 761 -13.47 31.79 20.20
N LYS A 762 -14.68 31.36 20.65
CA LYS A 762 -15.70 32.29 21.22
C LYS A 762 -15.40 32.69 22.65
N ASN A 763 -14.91 31.74 23.41
CA ASN A 763 -14.68 31.94 24.85
C ASN A 763 -13.18 32.08 25.19
N GLY A 764 -12.29 31.90 24.22
CA GLY A 764 -10.85 31.95 24.46
C GLY A 764 -10.35 30.85 25.40
N SER A 765 -11.05 29.73 25.46
CA SER A 765 -10.75 28.60 26.37
C SER A 765 -10.58 27.28 25.59
N VAL A 766 -9.88 26.32 26.22
CA VAL A 766 -9.77 24.96 25.67
C VAL A 766 -10.99 24.14 26.08
N ILE A 767 -11.69 23.57 25.14
CA ILE A 767 -12.84 22.68 25.34
C ILE A 767 -12.45 21.24 24.97
N SER A 768 -12.75 20.28 25.83
CA SER A 768 -12.56 18.88 25.54
C SER A 768 -13.56 18.40 24.49
N GLY A 769 -13.03 17.85 23.42
CA GLY A 769 -13.79 17.24 22.31
C GLY A 769 -13.93 15.73 22.52
N GLY A 770 -15.12 15.17 22.30
CA GLY A 770 -15.39 13.75 22.51
C GLY A 770 -14.57 12.79 21.64
N ALA A 771 -14.55 11.52 22.03
CA ALA A 771 -13.77 10.44 21.44
C ALA A 771 -14.27 9.93 20.06
N HIS A 772 -15.32 10.49 19.50
CA HIS A 772 -16.03 10.00 18.32
C HIS A 772 -15.27 10.15 16.99
N ASN A 773 -14.10 10.79 16.97
CA ASN A 773 -13.23 10.92 15.78
C ASN A 773 -11.93 10.13 15.92
N ILE A 774 -11.82 9.25 16.92
CA ILE A 774 -10.62 8.44 17.13
C ILE A 774 -10.74 7.17 16.31
N ALA A 775 -9.92 7.04 15.26
CA ALA A 775 -9.89 5.83 14.43
C ALA A 775 -9.18 4.68 15.16
N VAL A 776 -8.05 4.95 15.79
CA VAL A 776 -7.30 3.98 16.59
C VAL A 776 -6.53 4.71 17.69
N TRP A 777 -6.44 4.09 18.85
CA TRP A 777 -5.48 4.52 19.86
C TRP A 777 -4.74 3.32 20.45
N MET A 778 -3.50 3.57 20.85
CA MET A 778 -2.54 2.56 21.26
C MET A 778 -1.92 2.97 22.59
N LEU A 779 -1.75 1.99 23.47
CA LEU A 779 -1.10 2.18 24.76
C LEU A 779 0.15 1.32 24.85
N ASP A 780 1.27 1.98 25.04
CA ASP A 780 2.52 1.37 25.49
C ASP A 780 2.66 1.60 26.99
N THR A 781 2.68 0.54 27.77
CA THR A 781 2.72 0.57 29.23
C THR A 781 4.15 0.62 29.80
N ASP A 782 5.15 0.62 28.95
CA ASP A 782 6.58 0.60 29.31
C ASP A 782 7.42 1.31 28.23
N TYR A 783 7.10 2.57 27.97
CA TYR A 783 7.69 3.33 26.86
C TYR A 783 9.14 3.73 27.16
N ASP A 784 10.06 3.35 26.28
CA ASP A 784 11.49 3.57 26.40
C ASP A 784 11.98 4.93 25.84
N GLY A 785 11.09 5.81 25.42
CA GLY A 785 11.40 7.11 24.83
C GLY A 785 11.83 7.05 23.36
N ARG A 786 11.66 5.93 22.66
CA ARG A 786 12.22 5.71 21.32
C ARG A 786 11.19 5.29 20.27
N SER A 787 10.68 4.06 20.35
CA SER A 787 9.65 3.56 19.46
C SER A 787 8.50 2.96 20.24
N LEU A 788 7.29 3.28 19.85
CA LEU A 788 6.09 2.77 20.50
C LEU A 788 6.02 1.24 20.35
N TYR A 789 5.87 0.52 21.46
CA TYR A 789 5.57 -0.90 21.48
C TYR A 789 4.20 -1.12 22.12
N PRO A 790 3.10 -1.06 21.33
CA PRO A 790 1.78 -1.14 21.88
C PRO A 790 1.53 -2.46 22.60
N ARG A 791 1.07 -2.37 23.84
CA ARG A 791 0.58 -3.52 24.62
C ARG A 791 -0.93 -3.68 24.52
N GLN A 792 -1.62 -2.58 24.21
CA GLN A 792 -3.06 -2.54 24.01
C GLN A 792 -3.38 -1.62 22.82
N VAL A 793 -4.35 -2.02 21.98
CA VAL A 793 -4.74 -1.26 20.80
C VAL A 793 -6.26 -1.24 20.70
N PHE A 794 -6.83 -0.06 20.51
CA PHE A 794 -8.26 0.18 20.53
C PHE A 794 -8.74 0.82 19.24
N PHE A 795 -9.93 0.42 18.77
CA PHE A 795 -10.54 0.91 17.53
C PHE A 795 -11.96 1.47 17.79
N PRO A 796 -12.11 2.66 18.36
CA PRO A 796 -13.43 3.22 18.72
C PRO A 796 -14.37 3.41 17.54
N LEU A 797 -13.85 3.71 16.32
CA LEU A 797 -14.64 3.90 15.10
C LEU A 797 -14.89 2.62 14.30
N ALA A 798 -14.35 1.47 14.72
CA ALA A 798 -14.51 0.25 13.95
C ALA A 798 -15.95 -0.25 13.99
N ASP A 799 -16.51 -0.54 12.81
CA ASP A 799 -17.82 -1.18 12.69
C ASP A 799 -17.86 -2.54 13.39
N ALA A 800 -19.02 -2.94 13.90
CA ALA A 800 -19.26 -4.27 14.50
C ALA A 800 -18.92 -5.47 13.57
N LYS A 801 -18.60 -5.22 12.30
CA LYS A 801 -18.23 -6.23 11.28
C LYS A 801 -16.75 -6.19 10.89
N SER A 802 -15.97 -5.28 11.45
CA SER A 802 -14.56 -5.05 11.09
C SER A 802 -13.63 -5.12 12.31
N GLY A 803 -12.33 -5.22 12.10
CA GLY A 803 -11.31 -5.19 13.14
C GLY A 803 -11.49 -6.26 14.21
N TRP A 804 -11.43 -5.88 15.48
CA TRP A 804 -11.52 -6.77 16.63
C TRP A 804 -12.83 -7.53 16.73
N ALA A 805 -13.98 -6.96 16.32
CA ALA A 805 -15.27 -7.65 16.34
C ALA A 805 -15.29 -8.87 15.41
N ARG A 806 -14.63 -8.79 14.25
CA ARG A 806 -14.47 -9.94 13.35
C ARG A 806 -13.53 -10.98 13.95
N LEU A 807 -12.44 -10.54 14.54
CA LEU A 807 -11.48 -11.40 15.24
C LEU A 807 -12.17 -12.14 16.39
N ALA A 808 -12.91 -11.41 17.25
CA ALA A 808 -13.67 -11.97 18.35
C ALA A 808 -14.69 -13.01 17.89
N LYS A 809 -15.42 -12.74 16.82
CA LYS A 809 -16.38 -13.68 16.27
C LYS A 809 -15.74 -14.99 15.81
N ASN A 810 -14.54 -14.90 15.22
CA ASN A 810 -13.83 -16.06 14.70
C ASN A 810 -13.11 -16.85 15.81
N LEU A 811 -12.75 -16.19 16.90
CA LEU A 811 -12.07 -16.77 18.07
C LEU A 811 -12.94 -16.76 19.35
N LYS A 812 -14.27 -16.83 19.18
CA LYS A 812 -15.25 -16.73 20.28
C LYS A 812 -15.02 -17.74 21.40
N ALA A 813 -14.47 -18.90 21.07
CA ALA A 813 -14.17 -19.92 22.06
C ALA A 813 -12.94 -19.60 22.92
N GLU A 814 -11.97 -18.85 22.35
CA GLU A 814 -10.65 -18.59 22.94
C GLU A 814 -10.52 -17.20 23.56
N LEU A 815 -11.32 -16.23 23.10
CA LEU A 815 -11.25 -14.84 23.57
C LEU A 815 -12.35 -14.52 24.58
N ASP A 816 -12.02 -13.66 25.52
CA ASP A 816 -12.96 -13.07 26.45
C ASP A 816 -13.75 -11.97 25.73
N GLU A 817 -15.07 -12.15 25.57
CA GLU A 817 -15.93 -11.23 24.83
C GLU A 817 -15.96 -9.84 25.47
N ASP A 818 -15.98 -9.76 26.80
CA ASP A 818 -16.00 -8.49 27.54
C ASP A 818 -14.68 -7.72 27.36
N LEU A 819 -13.53 -8.43 27.38
CA LEU A 819 -12.23 -7.81 27.10
C LEU A 819 -12.11 -7.35 25.65
N VAL A 820 -12.66 -8.10 24.70
CA VAL A 820 -12.66 -7.69 23.28
C VAL A 820 -13.59 -6.50 23.06
N GLU A 821 -14.74 -6.44 23.73
CA GLU A 821 -15.64 -5.28 23.68
C GLU A 821 -14.94 -4.03 24.22
N ALA A 822 -14.13 -4.15 25.27
CA ALA A 822 -13.33 -3.05 25.80
C ALA A 822 -12.41 -2.41 24.76
N TYR A 823 -11.92 -3.19 23.77
CA TYR A 823 -11.08 -2.67 22.68
C TYR A 823 -11.81 -1.79 21.66
N HIS A 824 -13.12 -1.67 21.73
CA HIS A 824 -13.91 -0.64 21.03
C HIS A 824 -14.09 0.62 21.88
N GLY A 825 -13.59 0.59 23.10
CA GLY A 825 -13.72 1.69 24.06
C GLY A 825 -12.59 2.71 23.99
N THR A 826 -12.73 3.68 24.87
CA THR A 826 -11.75 4.73 25.09
C THR A 826 -11.02 4.58 26.43
N THR A 827 -11.24 3.47 27.12
CA THR A 827 -10.65 3.15 28.41
C THR A 827 -9.78 1.91 28.29
N SER A 828 -8.54 1.96 28.79
CA SER A 828 -7.61 0.85 28.74
C SER A 828 -8.02 -0.29 29.68
N LEU A 829 -7.52 -1.49 29.41
CA LEU A 829 -7.50 -2.54 30.43
C LEU A 829 -6.53 -2.13 31.56
N PRO A 830 -6.77 -2.58 32.80
CA PRO A 830 -5.88 -2.32 33.93
C PRO A 830 -4.46 -2.87 33.68
N PHE A 831 -3.45 -2.06 33.94
CA PHE A 831 -2.05 -2.45 33.74
C PHE A 831 -1.15 -2.03 34.90
N LYS A 832 0.02 -2.65 35.00
CA LYS A 832 1.13 -2.20 35.83
C LYS A 832 2.15 -1.47 34.95
N PRO A 833 2.74 -0.37 35.38
CA PRO A 833 3.83 0.26 34.63
C PRO A 833 5.02 -0.70 34.55
N GLY A 834 5.78 -0.59 33.49
CA GLY A 834 6.98 -1.39 33.29
C GLY A 834 8.22 -0.76 33.94
N ALA A 835 9.39 -1.16 33.46
CA ALA A 835 10.67 -0.78 34.05
C ALA A 835 11.01 0.73 33.90
N TYR A 836 10.45 1.37 32.88
CA TYR A 836 10.72 2.80 32.61
C TYR A 836 9.79 3.75 33.36
N ASN A 837 8.75 3.25 34.04
CA ASN A 837 7.74 4.07 34.71
C ASN A 837 7.17 5.18 33.81
N THR A 838 7.16 4.98 32.53
CA THR A 838 6.66 5.91 31.51
C THR A 838 5.73 5.16 30.60
N ILE A 839 4.58 5.74 30.31
CA ILE A 839 3.62 5.20 29.34
C ILE A 839 3.50 6.16 28.16
N ALA A 840 3.16 5.62 27.01
CA ALA A 840 2.85 6.42 25.83
C ALA A 840 1.48 6.05 25.28
N VAL A 841 0.66 7.07 25.05
CA VAL A 841 -0.65 6.96 24.42
C VAL A 841 -0.59 7.61 23.05
N LYS A 842 -0.68 6.82 22.00
CA LYS A 842 -0.75 7.30 20.62
C LYS A 842 -2.19 7.27 20.14
N ILE A 843 -2.67 8.36 19.60
CA ILE A 843 -4.01 8.51 19.05
C ILE A 843 -3.90 8.83 17.56
N VAL A 844 -4.69 8.16 16.75
CA VAL A 844 -4.84 8.42 15.30
C VAL A 844 -6.29 8.81 15.06
N ASP A 845 -6.52 9.99 14.51
CA ASP A 845 -7.86 10.46 14.18
C ASP A 845 -8.39 9.84 12.88
N ASP A 846 -9.63 10.15 12.51
CA ASP A 846 -10.28 9.63 11.29
C ASP A 846 -9.66 10.13 9.99
N ARG A 847 -8.78 11.14 10.04
CA ARG A 847 -7.99 11.67 8.92
C ARG A 847 -6.59 11.05 8.82
N GLY A 848 -6.23 10.15 9.75
CA GLY A 848 -4.89 9.56 9.83
C GLY A 848 -3.86 10.46 10.52
N ILE A 849 -4.28 11.57 11.15
CA ILE A 849 -3.37 12.44 11.92
C ILE A 849 -3.02 11.76 13.23
N GLU A 850 -1.73 11.66 13.50
CA GLU A 850 -1.19 11.00 14.69
C GLU A 850 -0.81 12.04 15.77
N SER A 851 -1.18 11.75 17.01
CA SER A 851 -0.75 12.50 18.20
C SER A 851 -0.32 11.52 19.28
N ILE A 852 0.75 11.85 20.02
CA ILE A 852 1.28 11.02 21.09
C ILE A 852 1.32 11.84 22.37
N LYS A 853 0.87 11.24 23.48
CA LYS A 853 1.02 11.78 24.84
C LYS A 853 1.83 10.81 25.67
N ILE A 854 2.88 11.31 26.29
CA ILE A 854 3.77 10.55 27.16
C ILE A 854 3.49 10.99 28.59
N ILE A 855 3.30 10.03 29.48
CA ILE A 855 2.94 10.28 30.88
C ILE A 855 3.89 9.49 31.77
N GLU A 856 4.53 10.16 32.71
CA GLU A 856 5.30 9.50 33.77
C GLU A 856 4.34 8.97 34.83
N VAL A 857 4.59 7.76 35.32
CA VAL A 857 3.75 7.05 36.26
C VAL A 857 4.46 7.05 37.63
N ASP A 858 3.84 7.67 38.63
CA ASP A 858 4.34 7.78 40.01
C ASP A 858 4.16 6.48 40.84
#